data_1303ed50a246eb7ee7d3a2bd4f4d869e
#
_entry.id   1303ed50a246eb7ee7d3a2bd4f4d869e
#
_cell.length_a   1.000
_cell.length_b   1.000
_cell.length_c   1.000
_cell.angle_alpha   90.00
_cell.angle_beta   90.00
_cell.angle_gamma   90.00
#
_symmetry.space_group_name_H-M   'P 1'
#
loop_
_entity.id
_entity.type
_entity.pdbx_description
1 polymer ?
#
loop_
_entity_poly.entity_id
_entity_poly.type
_entity_poly.pdbx_seq_one_letter_code
_entity_poly.pdbx_strand_id
1 'polypeptide(L)'
;MKQNIAKVFTFSLLASSISFTSCVDNEKTLFNADQLKQTYEETFPVKNIDPNGDWTMSHKVTAHVSVNGDLGTDYKIQIFDADPLSSESTAKILAEGTANQSTTLNVVMDCATALNKVFVARIDNHGHYMVQPVAIENGEVTAQLGHEKDVPTRSMSRAVTTTGIPAMAAPYTADDINSKKAIATDVQADWDLGAGSGWFEYAKLPVFKEKERWFKIQSGTFNKGFTTTGTSGGAQAVRVIVPQGSTWIIESSYQFSDITEIIVENGGKVEIAKNASLVLTNKSYLTVMPGGSITGKGTIQITNGSSGFKNYNAGTINCSVLDFNGGVGVFYNYGLLQLERYEASTNGMELVNHGTMEAESINGNNNTNIKNGCYLKTGKFQFGTLVMGNTSEAICEELGYNGNDNDIVMEAQSMLTCTGKASLYRTVTGPTVGTALLRINEIANLSGLAQSNSKVTNNIICEITDQTYKGEAHYDWSPFAWLVNKGLQQGATYCNPGKADFILPADGECIKEGYNSDENPDDVEIRNAVYSYAFEDNYPQAGDYDFNDIVLNVKLPAAGNDVKELKYTVDLRAVGAVKQLGAGLRIRGIDKSNVEEVSFGAGATQRTNSLNSGIFENASYETNGNELVIPLFGDAHYVYGYTGSQRPMLNTGNASTPLTDIYTLEVNIKLKNAISIPSVTDGLDFFIAYQGGAQKRTEIHLNQFNSATANGQLADKEVLEVIKAVNNTWALCVPEKFAYPTETTVITNAYSKFADWAHDQSTNTDWYNTVSSNKVMKY
;
A
#
# COMPACT_ATOMS: atom_id res chain seq x y z
N MET A 1 44.33 56.52 12.33
CA MET A 1 45.59 56.13 11.67
C MET A 1 45.43 54.62 11.22
N LYS A 2 45.69 54.44 9.97
CA LYS A 2 45.68 53.17 9.22
C LYS A 2 44.30 52.62 8.78
N GLN A 3 44.01 53.02 7.57
CA GLN A 3 43.18 52.44 6.52
C GLN A 3 43.49 50.94 6.33
N ASN A 4 42.42 50.16 6.16
CA ASN A 4 42.51 48.93 5.39
C ASN A 4 41.48 48.98 4.25
N ILE A 5 42.05 48.95 3.08
CA ILE A 5 41.45 49.08 1.77
C ILE A 5 40.62 47.87 1.44
N ALA A 6 39.33 48.05 1.18
CA ALA A 6 38.51 47.08 0.50
C ALA A 6 38.94 46.97 -0.98
N LYS A 7 39.35 45.81 -1.43
CA LYS A 7 39.54 45.50 -2.85
C LYS A 7 38.16 45.23 -3.47
N VAL A 8 37.61 46.23 -4.13
CA VAL A 8 36.54 46.12 -5.09
C VAL A 8 37.15 45.49 -6.36
N PHE A 9 36.80 44.30 -6.68
CA PHE A 9 37.06 43.75 -8.01
C PHE A 9 36.00 44.27 -8.97
N THR A 10 36.40 45.30 -9.71
CA THR A 10 35.66 45.78 -10.87
C THR A 10 36.01 44.86 -12.03
N PHE A 11 35.09 43.99 -12.45
CA PHE A 11 35.18 43.33 -13.74
C PHE A 11 34.85 44.38 -14.81
N SER A 12 35.87 44.91 -15.42
CA SER A 12 35.73 45.73 -16.62
C SER A 12 35.38 44.85 -17.80
N LEU A 13 34.19 45.08 -18.37
CA LEU A 13 33.81 44.60 -19.71
C LEU A 13 34.88 45.15 -20.70
N LEU A 14 35.74 44.26 -21.18
CA LEU A 14 36.54 44.56 -22.36
C LEU A 14 35.71 44.11 -23.58
N ALA A 15 34.80 44.96 -24.04
CA ALA A 15 34.27 44.87 -25.39
C ALA A 15 35.40 45.29 -26.35
N SER A 16 36.20 44.30 -26.80
CA SER A 16 37.11 44.52 -27.93
C SER A 16 36.32 44.48 -29.21
N SER A 17 35.90 45.65 -29.71
CA SER A 17 35.51 45.82 -31.11
C SER A 17 36.72 45.56 -31.98
N ILE A 18 36.78 44.34 -32.51
CA ILE A 18 37.75 44.00 -33.57
C ILE A 18 37.18 44.53 -34.87
N SER A 19 37.73 45.71 -35.29
CA SER A 19 37.54 46.21 -36.64
C SER A 19 38.34 45.33 -37.60
N PHE A 20 37.64 44.51 -38.40
CA PHE A 20 38.26 43.80 -39.48
C PHE A 20 38.61 44.77 -40.61
N THR A 21 39.88 45.18 -40.71
CA THR A 21 40.47 45.65 -41.97
C THR A 21 40.88 44.39 -42.75
N SER A 22 40.31 44.26 -43.92
CA SER A 22 40.60 43.22 -44.89
C SER A 22 42.10 43.29 -45.26
N CYS A 23 42.83 42.23 -44.89
CA CYS A 23 44.00 41.76 -45.65
C CYS A 23 43.85 40.24 -45.77
N VAL A 24 43.86 39.79 -46.99
CA VAL A 24 43.88 38.39 -47.37
C VAL A 24 45.16 37.77 -46.84
N ASP A 25 45.08 36.96 -45.84
CA ASP A 25 46.00 35.87 -45.55
C ASP A 25 45.23 34.69 -44.91
N ASN A 26 45.46 33.54 -45.49
CA ASN A 26 44.91 32.24 -45.09
C ASN A 26 45.45 31.82 -43.72
N GLU A 27 45.05 32.49 -42.68
CA GLU A 27 45.13 31.91 -41.33
C GLU A 27 43.73 31.40 -40.95
N LYS A 28 43.56 30.09 -41.02
CA LYS A 28 42.50 29.40 -40.28
C LYS A 28 42.58 29.93 -38.86
N THR A 29 41.56 30.63 -38.42
CA THR A 29 41.35 30.90 -36.99
C THR A 29 41.37 29.53 -36.34
N LEU A 30 42.49 29.20 -35.72
CA LEU A 30 42.69 27.92 -35.07
C LEU A 30 41.76 27.86 -33.86
N PHE A 31 40.65 27.18 -34.03
CA PHE A 31 39.77 26.79 -32.90
C PHE A 31 40.68 26.06 -31.89
N ASN A 32 40.77 26.58 -30.67
CA ASN A 32 41.58 26.01 -29.61
C ASN A 32 40.67 25.19 -28.65
N ALA A 33 40.52 23.90 -28.94
CA ALA A 33 39.70 23.00 -28.16
C ALA A 33 40.16 22.89 -26.69
N ASP A 34 41.47 22.90 -26.45
CA ASP A 34 42.04 22.79 -25.08
C ASP A 34 41.71 24.04 -24.25
N GLN A 35 41.82 25.22 -24.86
CA GLN A 35 41.47 26.46 -24.17
C GLN A 35 39.98 26.53 -23.86
N LEU A 36 39.10 26.11 -24.78
CA LEU A 36 37.68 26.07 -24.57
C LEU A 36 37.33 25.04 -23.48
N LYS A 37 37.94 23.88 -23.52
CA LYS A 37 37.78 22.85 -22.48
C LYS A 37 38.18 23.39 -21.10
N GLN A 38 39.32 24.02 -21.00
CA GLN A 38 39.78 24.65 -19.76
C GLN A 38 38.77 25.71 -19.27
N THR A 39 38.25 26.56 -20.14
CA THR A 39 37.24 27.57 -19.80
C THR A 39 36.00 26.89 -19.22
N TYR A 40 35.48 25.85 -19.82
CA TYR A 40 34.31 25.12 -19.33
C TYR A 40 34.58 24.45 -17.97
N GLU A 41 35.73 23.80 -17.81
CA GLU A 41 36.14 23.18 -16.55
C GLU A 41 36.36 24.19 -15.41
N GLU A 42 36.79 25.41 -15.74
CA GLU A 42 37.00 26.46 -14.73
C GLU A 42 35.71 27.17 -14.34
N THR A 43 34.80 27.36 -15.25
CA THR A 43 33.57 28.15 -15.04
C THR A 43 32.40 27.33 -14.53
N PHE A 44 32.26 26.06 -14.93
CA PHE A 44 31.18 25.23 -14.43
C PHE A 44 31.32 25.03 -12.90
N PRO A 45 30.21 25.12 -12.13
CA PRO A 45 30.29 25.14 -10.67
C PRO A 45 30.68 23.81 -10.04
N VAL A 46 30.69 22.72 -10.80
CA VAL A 46 31.08 21.39 -10.34
C VAL A 46 32.32 20.93 -11.09
N LYS A 47 33.29 20.39 -10.35
CA LYS A 47 34.48 19.76 -10.93
C LYS A 47 34.31 18.26 -11.04
N ASN A 48 34.99 17.63 -12.01
CA ASN A 48 34.94 16.18 -12.22
C ASN A 48 33.49 15.67 -12.36
N ILE A 49 32.74 16.29 -13.25
CA ILE A 49 31.37 15.83 -13.59
C ILE A 49 31.45 14.38 -14.07
N ASP A 50 30.43 13.59 -13.75
CA ASP A 50 30.30 12.22 -14.27
C ASP A 50 30.34 12.24 -15.82
N PRO A 51 31.38 11.68 -16.45
CA PRO A 51 31.50 11.72 -17.91
C PRO A 51 30.45 10.88 -18.64
N ASN A 52 29.74 9.99 -17.91
CA ASN A 52 28.69 9.14 -18.44
C ASN A 52 27.30 9.63 -18.02
N GLY A 53 27.21 10.66 -17.21
CA GLY A 53 25.95 11.25 -16.77
C GLY A 53 25.20 11.88 -17.93
N ASP A 54 23.89 11.69 -18.01
CA ASP A 54 23.01 12.24 -19.03
C ASP A 54 22.18 13.43 -18.55
N TRP A 55 22.37 13.84 -17.27
CA TRP A 55 21.64 14.90 -16.60
C TRP A 55 20.14 14.63 -16.44
N THR A 56 19.70 13.38 -16.62
CA THR A 56 18.31 13.02 -16.43
C THR A 56 18.01 12.78 -14.94
N MET A 57 16.87 13.29 -14.47
CA MET A 57 16.35 13.10 -13.12
C MET A 57 15.10 12.22 -13.10
N SER A 58 14.77 11.65 -14.24
CA SER A 58 13.66 10.72 -14.42
C SER A 58 14.08 9.56 -15.30
N HIS A 59 13.45 8.44 -15.08
CA HIS A 59 13.65 7.25 -15.91
C HIS A 59 12.30 6.62 -16.26
N LYS A 60 12.30 5.83 -17.32
CA LYS A 60 11.10 5.09 -17.73
C LYS A 60 10.95 3.86 -16.86
N VAL A 61 9.74 3.67 -16.36
CA VAL A 61 9.32 2.49 -15.61
C VAL A 61 8.17 1.83 -16.34
N THR A 62 8.28 0.53 -16.55
CA THR A 62 7.19 -0.27 -17.12
C THR A 62 6.33 -0.85 -16.00
N ALA A 63 5.05 -0.52 -15.98
CA ALA A 63 4.11 -1.08 -15.02
C ALA A 63 3.30 -2.21 -15.66
N HIS A 64 3.23 -3.34 -14.96
CA HIS A 64 2.43 -4.51 -15.27
C HIS A 64 1.41 -4.70 -14.15
N VAL A 65 0.14 -4.35 -14.40
CA VAL A 65 -0.92 -4.44 -13.40
C VAL A 65 -1.95 -5.47 -13.82
N SER A 66 -2.02 -6.57 -13.07
CA SER A 66 -3.04 -7.60 -13.23
C SER A 66 -4.12 -7.44 -12.14
N VAL A 67 -5.34 -7.79 -12.51
CA VAL A 67 -6.48 -7.82 -11.60
C VAL A 67 -6.95 -9.25 -11.46
N ASN A 68 -7.35 -9.57 -10.25
CA ASN A 68 -7.83 -10.88 -9.85
C ASN A 68 -8.91 -11.46 -10.79
N GLY A 69 -8.85 -12.76 -10.99
CA GLY A 69 -9.77 -13.52 -11.82
C GLY A 69 -11.23 -13.55 -11.36
N ASP A 70 -11.52 -13.26 -10.11
CA ASP A 70 -12.90 -13.25 -9.60
C ASP A 70 -13.63 -11.95 -9.86
N LEU A 71 -12.90 -10.90 -10.19
CA LEU A 71 -13.44 -9.58 -10.46
C LEU A 71 -13.85 -9.51 -11.93
N GLY A 72 -15.07 -9.88 -12.25
CA GLY A 72 -15.59 -10.03 -13.61
C GLY A 72 -15.83 -8.72 -14.38
N THR A 73 -15.28 -7.58 -13.92
CA THR A 73 -15.50 -6.25 -14.49
C THR A 73 -14.19 -5.62 -14.95
N ASP A 74 -14.28 -4.59 -15.79
CA ASP A 74 -13.17 -3.71 -16.10
C ASP A 74 -12.96 -2.75 -14.94
N TYR A 75 -11.77 -2.78 -14.35
CA TYR A 75 -11.39 -1.84 -13.30
C TYR A 75 -10.54 -0.71 -13.87
N LYS A 76 -10.84 0.52 -13.45
CA LYS A 76 -9.94 1.63 -13.67
C LYS A 76 -8.72 1.45 -12.76
N ILE A 77 -7.54 1.57 -13.35
CA ILE A 77 -6.26 1.50 -12.65
C ILE A 77 -5.62 2.89 -12.72
N GLN A 78 -5.12 3.35 -11.58
CA GLN A 78 -4.31 4.56 -11.48
C GLN A 78 -3.05 4.28 -10.69
N ILE A 79 -1.93 4.88 -11.09
CA ILE A 79 -0.62 4.73 -10.45
C ILE A 79 -0.16 6.10 -10.00
N PHE A 80 0.24 6.21 -8.73
CA PHE A 80 0.61 7.46 -8.08
C PHE A 80 2.04 7.41 -7.53
N ASP A 81 2.67 8.58 -7.42
CA ASP A 81 4.00 8.74 -6.81
C ASP A 81 3.97 8.71 -5.27
N ALA A 82 2.81 8.95 -4.67
CA ALA A 82 2.59 8.93 -3.23
C ALA A 82 1.23 8.30 -2.89
N ASP A 83 0.95 8.10 -1.61
CA ASP A 83 -0.32 7.54 -1.13
C ASP A 83 -1.50 8.46 -1.47
N PRO A 84 -2.44 8.04 -2.35
CA PRO A 84 -3.57 8.87 -2.75
C PRO A 84 -4.64 9.00 -1.67
N LEU A 85 -4.67 8.08 -0.69
CA LEU A 85 -5.68 8.05 0.39
C LEU A 85 -5.27 8.82 1.63
N SER A 86 -4.01 9.26 1.73
CA SER A 86 -3.55 10.08 2.86
C SER A 86 -4.29 11.41 2.92
N SER A 87 -4.75 11.81 4.10
CA SER A 87 -5.39 13.12 4.31
C SER A 87 -4.48 14.32 3.98
N GLU A 88 -3.16 14.12 3.97
CA GLU A 88 -2.15 15.12 3.59
C GLU A 88 -1.55 14.79 2.20
N SER A 89 -2.29 14.06 1.38
CA SER A 89 -1.79 13.57 0.11
C SER A 89 -1.36 14.70 -0.82
N THR A 90 -0.14 14.57 -1.32
CA THR A 90 0.38 15.35 -2.44
C THR A 90 0.52 14.48 -3.69
N ALA A 91 -0.11 13.31 -3.69
CA ALA A 91 0.01 12.29 -4.73
C ALA A 91 -0.29 12.85 -6.12
N LYS A 92 0.58 12.54 -7.05
CA LYS A 92 0.44 12.87 -8.48
C LYS A 92 0.22 11.60 -9.25
N ILE A 93 -0.70 11.65 -10.19
CA ILE A 93 -0.94 10.51 -11.08
C ILE A 93 0.21 10.40 -12.09
N LEU A 94 0.82 9.23 -12.15
CA LEU A 94 1.89 8.90 -13.09
C LEU A 94 1.34 8.20 -14.33
N ALA A 95 0.41 7.25 -14.13
CA ALA A 95 -0.20 6.49 -15.22
C ALA A 95 -1.64 6.11 -14.91
N GLU A 96 -2.43 5.88 -15.96
CA GLU A 96 -3.76 5.31 -15.85
C GLU A 96 -4.13 4.39 -17.01
N GLY A 97 -5.12 3.54 -16.78
CA GLY A 97 -5.63 2.62 -17.77
C GLY A 97 -6.71 1.72 -17.19
N THR A 98 -6.99 0.61 -17.86
CA THR A 98 -7.94 -0.40 -17.41
C THR A 98 -7.30 -1.77 -17.36
N ALA A 99 -7.74 -2.59 -16.42
CA ALA A 99 -7.41 -4.00 -16.33
C ALA A 99 -8.65 -4.81 -15.95
N ASN A 100 -8.70 -6.05 -16.41
CA ASN A 100 -9.76 -7.00 -16.07
C ASN A 100 -9.15 -8.41 -15.92
N GLN A 101 -9.99 -9.38 -15.63
CA GLN A 101 -9.62 -10.78 -15.48
C GLN A 101 -8.72 -11.34 -16.61
N SER A 102 -8.90 -10.88 -17.85
CA SER A 102 -8.19 -11.38 -19.03
C SER A 102 -7.16 -10.40 -19.59
N THR A 103 -7.19 -9.15 -19.17
CA THR A 103 -6.38 -8.07 -19.72
C THR A 103 -5.56 -7.40 -18.63
N THR A 104 -4.24 -7.54 -18.71
CA THR A 104 -3.28 -6.84 -17.85
C THR A 104 -3.02 -5.45 -18.42
N LEU A 105 -3.03 -4.42 -17.57
CA LEU A 105 -2.55 -3.10 -17.97
C LEU A 105 -1.01 -3.16 -18.05
N ASN A 106 -0.48 -2.85 -19.23
CA ASN A 106 0.95 -2.65 -19.45
C ASN A 106 1.15 -1.21 -19.90
N VAL A 107 1.82 -0.40 -19.10
CA VAL A 107 2.03 1.02 -19.41
C VAL A 107 3.43 1.45 -19.03
N VAL A 108 4.04 2.29 -19.88
CA VAL A 108 5.33 2.93 -19.59
C VAL A 108 5.08 4.33 -19.06
N MET A 109 5.67 4.65 -17.91
CA MET A 109 5.53 5.94 -17.26
C MET A 109 6.91 6.51 -16.89
N ASP A 110 6.98 7.82 -16.72
CA ASP A 110 8.16 8.48 -16.17
C ASP A 110 8.09 8.54 -14.65
N CYS A 111 9.16 8.11 -14.01
CA CYS A 111 9.32 8.20 -12.57
C CYS A 111 10.54 9.04 -12.23
N ALA A 112 10.44 9.90 -11.23
CA ALA A 112 11.62 10.55 -10.67
C ALA A 112 12.65 9.50 -10.22
N THR A 113 13.94 9.73 -10.50
CA THR A 113 15.02 8.79 -10.15
C THR A 113 15.10 8.53 -8.63
N ALA A 114 14.63 9.49 -7.83
CA ALA A 114 14.53 9.37 -6.39
C ALA A 114 13.39 8.45 -5.90
N LEU A 115 12.45 8.10 -6.79
CA LEU A 115 11.28 7.31 -6.42
C LEU A 115 11.62 5.82 -6.45
N ASN A 116 11.43 5.13 -5.35
CA ASN A 116 11.71 3.69 -5.21
C ASN A 116 10.47 2.81 -5.14
N LYS A 117 9.28 3.41 -5.06
CA LYS A 117 7.98 2.72 -5.06
C LYS A 117 6.89 3.63 -5.62
N VAL A 118 5.81 3.01 -6.03
CA VAL A 118 4.57 3.66 -6.47
C VAL A 118 3.38 3.08 -5.73
N PHE A 119 2.24 3.77 -5.80
CA PHE A 119 0.97 3.32 -5.25
C PHE A 119 0.03 2.98 -6.42
N VAL A 120 -0.30 1.71 -6.53
CA VAL A 120 -1.18 1.21 -7.58
C VAL A 120 -2.58 1.05 -7.01
N ALA A 121 -3.54 1.76 -7.58
CA ALA A 121 -4.93 1.74 -7.15
C ALA A 121 -5.81 1.05 -8.20
N ARG A 122 -6.65 0.14 -7.72
CA ARG A 122 -7.82 -0.37 -8.42
C ARG A 122 -9.03 0.41 -7.93
N ILE A 123 -9.83 0.91 -8.84
CA ILE A 123 -11.00 1.72 -8.53
C ILE A 123 -12.24 0.96 -8.96
N ASP A 124 -13.17 0.76 -8.04
CA ASP A 124 -14.43 0.06 -8.31
C ASP A 124 -15.48 0.98 -8.99
N ASN A 125 -16.66 0.43 -9.25
CA ASN A 125 -17.75 1.15 -9.91
C ASN A 125 -18.36 2.27 -9.05
N HIS A 126 -18.12 2.29 -7.74
CA HIS A 126 -18.54 3.35 -6.83
C HIS A 126 -17.48 4.45 -6.68
N GLY A 127 -16.29 4.23 -7.21
CA GLY A 127 -15.15 5.15 -7.07
C GLY A 127 -14.35 4.93 -5.80
N HIS A 128 -14.35 3.72 -5.24
CA HIS A 128 -13.55 3.35 -4.08
C HIS A 128 -12.18 2.86 -4.52
N TYR A 129 -11.16 3.29 -3.82
CA TYR A 129 -9.76 3.00 -4.11
C TYR A 129 -9.25 1.82 -3.27
N MET A 130 -8.87 0.73 -3.92
CA MET A 130 -8.12 -0.38 -3.32
C MET A 130 -6.65 -0.19 -3.70
N VAL A 131 -5.82 0.22 -2.76
CA VAL A 131 -4.44 0.67 -3.02
C VAL A 131 -3.43 -0.38 -2.57
N GLN A 132 -2.45 -0.63 -3.42
CA GLN A 132 -1.26 -1.44 -3.12
C GLN A 132 0.00 -0.62 -3.36
N PRO A 133 0.88 -0.44 -2.38
CA PRO A 133 2.20 0.09 -2.59
C PRO A 133 3.09 -0.98 -3.24
N VAL A 134 3.82 -0.61 -4.29
CA VAL A 134 4.65 -1.54 -5.08
C VAL A 134 6.03 -0.93 -5.30
N ALA A 135 7.08 -1.68 -5.00
CA ALA A 135 8.45 -1.26 -5.25
C ALA A 135 8.75 -1.16 -6.76
N ILE A 136 9.61 -0.21 -7.13
CA ILE A 136 10.21 -0.14 -8.46
C ILE A 136 11.47 -1.00 -8.43
N GLU A 137 11.49 -2.10 -9.18
CA GLU A 137 12.61 -3.01 -9.25
C GLU A 137 13.13 -3.11 -10.68
N ASN A 138 14.39 -2.74 -10.91
CA ASN A 138 15.03 -2.78 -12.24
C ASN A 138 14.26 -2.04 -13.35
N GLY A 139 13.59 -0.94 -13.01
CA GLY A 139 12.75 -0.17 -13.95
C GLY A 139 11.39 -0.79 -14.25
N GLU A 140 10.94 -1.73 -13.42
CA GLU A 140 9.64 -2.38 -13.54
C GLU A 140 8.82 -2.25 -12.25
N VAL A 141 7.51 -2.20 -12.41
CA VAL A 141 6.49 -2.30 -11.36
C VAL A 141 5.58 -3.46 -11.70
N THR A 142 5.52 -4.48 -10.86
CA THR A 142 4.59 -5.59 -11.02
C THR A 142 3.59 -5.57 -9.89
N ALA A 143 2.35 -5.22 -10.19
CA ALA A 143 1.25 -5.21 -9.24
C ALA A 143 0.23 -6.30 -9.57
N GLN A 144 -0.22 -6.98 -8.53
CA GLN A 144 -1.31 -7.93 -8.61
C GLN A 144 -2.36 -7.51 -7.59
N LEU A 145 -3.50 -7.06 -8.07
CA LEU A 145 -4.60 -6.57 -7.25
C LEU A 145 -5.66 -7.66 -7.12
N GLY A 146 -5.57 -8.43 -6.03
CA GLY A 146 -6.37 -9.61 -5.79
C GLY A 146 -5.55 -10.91 -5.87
N HIS A 147 -6.19 -12.05 -6.07
CA HIS A 147 -5.51 -13.34 -6.11
C HIS A 147 -4.80 -13.61 -7.46
N GLU A 148 -3.85 -14.52 -7.42
CA GLU A 148 -3.12 -14.94 -8.60
C GLU A 148 -4.05 -15.70 -9.56
N LYS A 149 -3.96 -15.37 -10.84
CA LYS A 149 -4.68 -16.12 -11.87
C LYS A 149 -4.15 -17.55 -11.88
N ASP A 150 -5.01 -18.53 -11.65
CA ASP A 150 -4.65 -19.93 -11.82
C ASP A 150 -4.15 -20.14 -13.25
N VAL A 151 -2.83 -20.09 -13.45
CA VAL A 151 -2.20 -20.66 -14.63
C VAL A 151 -2.35 -22.15 -14.46
N PRO A 152 -3.02 -22.89 -15.36
CA PRO A 152 -3.06 -24.32 -15.29
C PRO A 152 -1.64 -24.87 -15.54
N THR A 153 -0.82 -24.87 -14.51
CA THR A 153 0.44 -25.60 -14.49
C THR A 153 0.10 -27.08 -14.41
N ARG A 154 0.37 -27.76 -15.50
CA ARG A 154 0.45 -29.21 -15.47
C ARG A 154 1.31 -29.63 -14.30
N SER A 155 0.66 -30.32 -13.37
CA SER A 155 1.22 -31.17 -12.33
C SER A 155 2.33 -30.57 -11.46
N MET A 156 1.93 -30.07 -10.31
CA MET A 156 2.50 -30.53 -9.05
C MET A 156 1.38 -30.48 -8.03
N SER A 157 0.87 -31.65 -7.68
CA SER A 157 -0.11 -31.87 -6.63
C SER A 157 0.49 -31.46 -5.27
N ARG A 158 0.38 -30.21 -4.94
CA ARG A 158 0.09 -29.78 -3.59
C ARG A 158 -1.21 -29.02 -3.70
N ALA A 159 -2.31 -29.78 -3.65
CA ALA A 159 -3.58 -29.20 -3.31
C ALA A 159 -3.29 -28.32 -2.08
N VAL A 160 -3.39 -26.99 -2.22
CA VAL A 160 -3.73 -26.14 -1.09
C VAL A 160 -5.10 -26.68 -0.70
N THR A 161 -5.11 -27.62 0.22
CA THR A 161 -6.30 -28.04 0.91
C THR A 161 -6.84 -26.75 1.48
N THR A 162 -7.94 -26.23 0.94
CA THR A 162 -8.84 -25.36 1.68
C THR A 162 -8.97 -26.06 3.03
N THR A 163 -8.34 -25.50 4.04
CA THR A 163 -8.40 -26.03 5.39
C THR A 163 -9.75 -25.62 5.93
N GLY A 164 -10.80 -26.17 5.32
CA GLY A 164 -12.16 -25.94 5.77
C GLY A 164 -12.22 -26.18 7.26
N ILE A 165 -13.01 -25.39 7.97
CA ILE A 165 -13.19 -25.55 9.41
C ILE A 165 -13.67 -26.99 9.65
N PRO A 166 -12.93 -27.82 10.44
CA PRO A 166 -13.26 -29.22 10.57
C PRO A 166 -14.61 -29.39 11.26
N ALA A 167 -15.46 -30.23 10.71
CA ALA A 167 -16.77 -30.54 11.27
C ALA A 167 -16.73 -31.84 12.07
N MET A 168 -17.58 -31.92 13.07
CA MET A 168 -17.82 -33.12 13.86
C MET A 168 -19.30 -33.47 13.80
N ALA A 169 -19.62 -34.72 13.47
CA ALA A 169 -20.99 -35.20 13.56
C ALA A 169 -21.45 -35.21 15.05
N ALA A 170 -22.73 -34.97 15.28
CA ALA A 170 -23.30 -35.07 16.60
C ALA A 170 -22.98 -36.43 17.23
N PRO A 171 -22.46 -36.53 18.44
CA PRO A 171 -22.06 -37.78 19.06
C PRO A 171 -23.22 -38.74 19.25
N TYR A 172 -24.41 -38.20 19.46
CA TYR A 172 -25.64 -38.99 19.74
C TYR A 172 -26.84 -38.36 19.03
N THR A 173 -27.75 -39.20 18.60
CA THR A 173 -29.12 -38.81 18.27
C THR A 173 -30.01 -38.83 19.52
N ALA A 174 -31.22 -38.28 19.45
CA ALA A 174 -32.19 -38.35 20.55
C ALA A 174 -32.57 -39.78 20.90
N ASP A 175 -32.69 -40.64 19.87
CA ASP A 175 -33.03 -42.06 20.08
C ASP A 175 -31.90 -42.86 20.74
N ASP A 176 -30.63 -42.53 20.40
CA ASP A 176 -29.49 -43.11 21.10
C ASP A 176 -29.55 -42.81 22.57
N ILE A 177 -29.75 -41.52 22.95
CA ILE A 177 -29.84 -41.13 24.37
C ILE A 177 -31.04 -41.76 25.04
N ASN A 178 -32.21 -41.82 24.43
CA ASN A 178 -33.39 -42.46 25.00
C ASN A 178 -33.12 -43.94 25.31
N SER A 179 -32.48 -44.67 24.39
CA SER A 179 -32.12 -46.08 24.61
C SER A 179 -31.15 -46.26 25.77
N LYS A 180 -30.18 -45.33 25.91
CA LYS A 180 -29.20 -45.36 27.01
C LYS A 180 -29.80 -44.95 28.35
N LYS A 181 -30.73 -44.00 28.39
CA LYS A 181 -31.48 -43.63 29.62
C LYS A 181 -32.27 -44.81 30.19
N ALA A 182 -32.82 -45.69 29.33
CA ALA A 182 -33.58 -46.84 29.75
C ALA A 182 -32.76 -47.83 30.59
N ILE A 183 -31.46 -47.90 30.36
CA ILE A 183 -30.54 -48.82 31.07
C ILE A 183 -29.67 -48.08 32.13
N ALA A 184 -29.70 -46.75 32.17
CA ALA A 184 -28.86 -45.97 33.03
C ALA A 184 -29.30 -46.02 34.50
N THR A 185 -28.33 -46.15 35.43
CA THR A 185 -28.54 -46.13 36.87
C THR A 185 -28.60 -44.71 37.38
N ASP A 186 -29.51 -44.38 38.30
CA ASP A 186 -29.58 -43.08 38.93
C ASP A 186 -28.36 -42.83 39.82
N VAL A 187 -27.69 -41.69 39.60
CA VAL A 187 -26.56 -41.24 40.44
C VAL A 187 -27.02 -40.99 41.86
N GLN A 188 -26.27 -41.49 42.82
CA GLN A 188 -26.46 -41.18 44.25
C GLN A 188 -25.42 -40.18 44.71
N ALA A 189 -25.74 -39.44 45.79
CA ALA A 189 -24.82 -38.54 46.43
C ALA A 189 -23.53 -39.25 46.89
N ASP A 190 -22.42 -38.55 46.79
CA ASP A 190 -21.10 -38.97 47.30
C ASP A 190 -20.55 -40.25 46.66
N TRP A 191 -21.07 -40.63 45.51
CA TRP A 191 -20.54 -41.77 44.75
C TRP A 191 -19.26 -41.41 43.99
N ASP A 192 -18.31 -42.33 44.02
CA ASP A 192 -17.22 -42.38 43.07
C ASP A 192 -17.50 -43.40 41.98
N LEU A 193 -17.93 -42.94 40.81
CA LEU A 193 -18.33 -43.80 39.71
C LEU A 193 -17.14 -44.42 38.99
N GLY A 194 -15.91 -43.92 39.23
CA GLY A 194 -14.70 -44.36 38.56
C GLY A 194 -13.79 -45.27 39.36
N ALA A 195 -14.01 -45.41 40.66
CA ALA A 195 -13.09 -46.11 41.54
C ALA A 195 -12.87 -47.58 41.17
N GLY A 196 -11.69 -47.84 40.64
CA GLY A 196 -11.23 -49.21 40.40
C GLY A 196 -10.74 -49.94 41.64
N SER A 197 -10.63 -49.25 42.80
CA SER A 197 -10.07 -49.77 44.03
C SER A 197 -11.02 -49.72 45.24
N GLY A 198 -12.19 -49.10 45.10
CA GLY A 198 -13.19 -49.02 46.18
C GLY A 198 -14.12 -50.23 46.17
N TRP A 199 -13.65 -51.30 46.66
CA TRP A 199 -14.43 -52.57 46.77
C TRP A 199 -15.80 -52.42 47.42
N PHE A 200 -16.03 -51.38 48.21
CA PHE A 200 -17.25 -51.19 48.97
C PHE A 200 -18.40 -50.55 48.18
N GLU A 201 -18.14 -49.76 47.20
CA GLU A 201 -19.19 -49.14 46.37
C GLU A 201 -19.54 -49.98 45.15
N TYR A 202 -18.57 -50.67 44.56
CA TYR A 202 -18.77 -51.62 43.46
C TYR A 202 -19.73 -52.77 43.82
N ALA A 203 -19.80 -53.19 45.05
CA ALA A 203 -20.70 -54.24 45.51
C ALA A 203 -22.19 -53.84 45.55
N LYS A 204 -22.48 -52.55 45.47
CA LYS A 204 -23.84 -52.00 45.46
C LYS A 204 -24.37 -51.66 44.09
N LEU A 205 -23.47 -51.57 43.11
CA LEU A 205 -23.84 -51.31 41.69
C LEU A 205 -24.19 -52.61 40.99
N PRO A 206 -25.18 -52.60 40.08
CA PRO A 206 -25.45 -53.77 39.23
C PRO A 206 -24.17 -54.17 38.48
N VAL A 207 -23.92 -55.48 38.37
CA VAL A 207 -22.77 -56.01 37.60
C VAL A 207 -22.96 -55.68 36.15
N PHE A 208 -22.26 -54.65 35.66
CA PHE A 208 -22.28 -54.29 34.27
C PHE A 208 -21.42 -55.30 33.46
N LYS A 209 -22.04 -56.04 32.54
CA LYS A 209 -21.35 -56.93 31.61
C LYS A 209 -20.77 -56.21 30.41
N GLU A 210 -21.13 -54.94 30.21
CA GLU A 210 -20.74 -54.14 29.07
C GLU A 210 -19.50 -53.29 29.37
N LYS A 211 -18.74 -52.91 28.30
CA LYS A 211 -17.57 -52.06 28.41
C LYS A 211 -17.87 -50.62 28.82
N GLU A 212 -19.12 -50.20 28.82
CA GLU A 212 -19.58 -48.85 29.16
C GLU A 212 -20.58 -48.92 30.27
N ARG A 213 -20.47 -47.98 31.25
CA ARG A 213 -21.38 -47.79 32.36
C ARG A 213 -22.19 -46.53 32.17
N TRP A 214 -23.52 -46.67 32.19
CA TRP A 214 -24.43 -45.56 31.97
C TRP A 214 -25.13 -45.19 33.27
N PHE A 215 -25.04 -43.86 33.61
CA PHE A 215 -25.66 -43.26 34.74
C PHE A 215 -26.51 -42.09 34.29
N LYS A 216 -27.46 -41.65 35.11
CA LYS A 216 -28.27 -40.48 34.86
C LYS A 216 -28.54 -39.71 36.16
N ILE A 217 -28.67 -38.38 36.04
CA ILE A 217 -29.16 -37.50 37.12
C ILE A 217 -30.67 -37.73 37.27
N GLN A 218 -31.14 -37.75 38.48
CA GLN A 218 -32.56 -37.90 38.80
C GLN A 218 -33.37 -36.72 38.26
N SER A 219 -34.66 -36.94 38.02
CA SER A 219 -35.59 -35.89 37.62
C SER A 219 -35.76 -34.85 38.73
N GLY A 220 -35.89 -33.60 38.40
CA GLY A 220 -35.92 -32.46 39.32
C GLY A 220 -34.54 -31.90 39.62
N THR A 221 -34.37 -31.33 40.81
CA THR A 221 -33.12 -30.70 41.24
C THR A 221 -32.21 -31.69 41.96
N PHE A 222 -31.00 -31.84 41.47
CA PHE A 222 -29.96 -32.64 42.11
C PHE A 222 -28.78 -31.72 42.48
N ASN A 223 -28.57 -31.49 43.77
CA ASN A 223 -27.53 -30.61 44.31
C ASN A 223 -26.44 -31.36 45.09
N LYS A 224 -26.25 -32.62 44.79
CA LYS A 224 -25.25 -33.46 45.44
C LYS A 224 -24.04 -33.67 44.53
N GLY A 225 -22.87 -33.84 45.14
CA GLY A 225 -21.63 -34.16 44.45
C GLY A 225 -21.51 -35.64 44.16
N PHE A 226 -20.82 -35.92 43.09
CA PHE A 226 -20.27 -37.23 42.78
C PHE A 226 -19.01 -37.03 41.93
N THR A 227 -18.18 -38.03 41.85
CA THR A 227 -16.90 -37.95 41.11
C THR A 227 -16.63 -39.23 40.36
N THR A 228 -15.61 -39.20 39.51
CA THR A 228 -14.95 -40.36 38.96
C THR A 228 -13.47 -40.24 39.23
N THR A 229 -12.89 -41.09 40.06
CA THR A 229 -11.44 -41.03 40.39
C THR A 229 -10.74 -42.33 39.98
N GLY A 230 -9.56 -42.18 39.40
CA GLY A 230 -8.49 -43.11 39.16
C GLY A 230 -8.83 -44.60 38.93
N THR A 231 -9.01 -44.98 37.69
CA THR A 231 -8.96 -46.41 37.32
C THR A 231 -7.60 -46.74 36.73
N SER A 232 -6.76 -47.41 37.46
CA SER A 232 -5.60 -48.07 36.94
C SER A 232 -6.04 -49.45 36.40
N GLY A 233 -6.11 -49.59 35.07
CA GLY A 233 -6.16 -50.87 34.39
C GLY A 233 -7.54 -51.35 33.95
N GLY A 234 -7.81 -51.27 32.67
CA GLY A 234 -8.98 -51.85 32.01
C GLY A 234 -10.19 -50.92 32.01
N ALA A 235 -9.99 -49.74 31.53
CA ALA A 235 -10.93 -48.65 31.56
C ALA A 235 -12.28 -48.96 30.93
N GLN A 236 -13.30 -49.04 31.73
CA GLN A 236 -14.69 -48.93 31.32
C GLN A 236 -15.06 -47.47 31.21
N ALA A 237 -15.59 -47.02 30.11
CA ALA A 237 -16.08 -45.68 29.92
C ALA A 237 -17.29 -45.40 30.83
N VAL A 238 -17.27 -44.28 31.55
CA VAL A 238 -18.39 -43.79 32.35
C VAL A 238 -19.15 -42.74 31.57
N ARG A 239 -20.46 -42.87 31.44
CA ARG A 239 -21.34 -41.91 30.78
C ARG A 239 -22.38 -41.42 31.77
N VAL A 240 -22.46 -40.12 31.98
CA VAL A 240 -23.45 -39.54 32.92
C VAL A 240 -24.36 -38.60 32.11
N ILE A 241 -25.63 -38.97 32.05
CA ILE A 241 -26.67 -38.19 31.38
C ILE A 241 -27.33 -37.24 32.36
N VAL A 242 -27.45 -35.97 32.00
CA VAL A 242 -28.35 -34.99 32.62
C VAL A 242 -29.59 -34.91 31.74
N PRO A 243 -30.65 -35.67 32.08
CA PRO A 243 -31.79 -35.83 31.19
C PRO A 243 -32.76 -34.65 31.24
N GLN A 244 -33.71 -34.67 30.30
CA GLN A 244 -34.81 -33.69 30.27
C GLN A 244 -35.54 -33.65 31.62
N GLY A 245 -35.80 -32.43 32.12
CA GLY A 245 -36.47 -32.19 33.38
C GLY A 245 -35.57 -32.38 34.63
N SER A 246 -34.28 -32.58 34.45
CA SER A 246 -33.28 -32.61 35.49
C SER A 246 -32.45 -31.33 35.51
N THR A 247 -32.17 -30.83 36.72
CA THR A 247 -31.23 -29.73 36.97
C THR A 247 -30.16 -30.20 37.93
N TRP A 248 -28.93 -30.32 37.47
CA TRP A 248 -27.80 -30.64 38.31
C TRP A 248 -27.09 -29.35 38.75
N ILE A 249 -27.10 -29.09 40.07
CA ILE A 249 -26.44 -27.91 40.64
C ILE A 249 -25.08 -28.33 41.20
N ILE A 250 -24.03 -27.72 40.68
CA ILE A 250 -22.63 -27.91 41.09
C ILE A 250 -22.27 -26.76 42.06
N GLU A 251 -22.25 -27.06 43.37
CA GLU A 251 -22.00 -26.07 44.42
C GLU A 251 -20.53 -26.01 44.86
N SER A 252 -19.73 -26.99 44.47
CA SER A 252 -18.28 -27.06 44.71
C SER A 252 -17.55 -27.66 43.51
N SER A 253 -16.23 -27.79 43.57
CA SER A 253 -15.48 -28.38 42.45
C SER A 253 -15.61 -29.90 42.43
N TYR A 254 -16.18 -30.43 41.36
CA TYR A 254 -16.30 -31.88 41.16
C TYR A 254 -15.39 -32.34 40.04
N GLN A 255 -14.51 -33.30 40.33
CA GLN A 255 -13.52 -33.79 39.39
C GLN A 255 -13.95 -35.13 38.79
N PHE A 256 -13.85 -35.19 37.46
CA PHE A 256 -14.09 -36.38 36.68
C PHE A 256 -12.79 -36.78 35.96
N SER A 257 -12.47 -38.05 36.06
CA SER A 257 -11.25 -38.60 35.46
C SER A 257 -11.53 -39.88 34.69
N ASP A 258 -10.56 -40.37 33.93
CA ASP A 258 -10.63 -41.62 33.13
C ASP A 258 -11.89 -41.74 32.28
N ILE A 259 -11.85 -41.72 31.01
CA ILE A 259 -12.91 -41.88 30.03
C ILE A 259 -14.34 -41.58 30.55
N THR A 260 -14.49 -40.43 31.18
CA THR A 260 -15.80 -39.95 31.67
C THR A 260 -16.40 -38.95 30.70
N GLU A 261 -17.63 -39.19 30.30
CA GLU A 261 -18.39 -38.22 29.48
C GLU A 261 -19.60 -37.71 30.26
N ILE A 262 -19.73 -36.40 30.34
CA ILE A 262 -20.92 -35.72 30.83
C ILE A 262 -21.78 -35.35 29.65
N ILE A 263 -23.00 -35.85 29.58
CA ILE A 263 -23.95 -35.62 28.49
C ILE A 263 -25.14 -34.82 29.00
N VAL A 264 -25.33 -33.61 28.47
CA VAL A 264 -26.50 -32.78 28.79
C VAL A 264 -27.50 -32.89 27.67
N GLU A 265 -28.59 -33.57 27.91
CA GLU A 265 -29.66 -33.84 26.92
C GLU A 265 -30.53 -32.59 26.71
N ASN A 266 -31.34 -32.65 25.65
CA ASN A 266 -32.37 -31.63 25.38
C ASN A 266 -33.28 -31.46 26.63
N GLY A 267 -33.36 -30.24 27.16
CA GLY A 267 -34.09 -29.91 28.38
C GLY A 267 -33.41 -30.33 29.70
N GLY A 268 -32.22 -30.94 29.65
CA GLY A 268 -31.32 -31.15 30.76
C GLY A 268 -30.57 -29.87 31.11
N LYS A 269 -30.33 -29.62 32.37
CA LYS A 269 -29.69 -28.41 32.89
C LYS A 269 -28.56 -28.72 33.85
N VAL A 270 -27.42 -28.07 33.69
CA VAL A 270 -26.34 -28.01 34.67
C VAL A 270 -26.18 -26.56 35.11
N GLU A 271 -26.15 -26.32 36.40
CA GLU A 271 -25.92 -24.99 36.98
C GLU A 271 -24.64 -25.03 37.80
N ILE A 272 -23.64 -24.22 37.43
CA ILE A 272 -22.35 -24.18 38.14
C ILE A 272 -22.33 -22.89 39.01
N ALA A 273 -22.34 -23.07 40.33
CA ALA A 273 -22.34 -21.97 41.26
C ALA A 273 -21.03 -21.16 41.17
N LYS A 274 -21.07 -19.91 41.62
CA LYS A 274 -19.87 -19.09 41.74
C LYS A 274 -18.81 -19.76 42.59
N ASN A 275 -17.58 -19.81 42.16
CA ASN A 275 -16.43 -20.49 42.77
C ASN A 275 -16.50 -22.03 42.74
N ALA A 276 -17.47 -22.62 42.07
CA ALA A 276 -17.54 -24.04 41.79
C ALA A 276 -16.98 -24.36 40.38
N SER A 277 -16.58 -25.61 40.20
CA SER A 277 -15.99 -26.03 38.92
C SER A 277 -16.45 -27.44 38.53
N LEU A 278 -16.80 -27.60 37.26
CA LEU A 278 -16.87 -28.90 36.60
C LEU A 278 -15.50 -29.22 36.03
N VAL A 279 -14.74 -30.12 36.66
CA VAL A 279 -13.35 -30.43 36.32
C VAL A 279 -13.27 -31.75 35.58
N LEU A 280 -12.93 -31.71 34.30
CA LEU A 280 -12.75 -32.86 33.41
C LEU A 280 -11.25 -33.11 33.25
N THR A 281 -10.75 -34.22 33.77
CA THR A 281 -9.33 -34.60 33.72
C THR A 281 -9.11 -35.86 32.93
N ASN A 282 -7.88 -36.13 32.58
CA ASN A 282 -7.46 -37.33 31.83
C ASN A 282 -8.24 -37.48 30.49
N LYS A 283 -9.06 -38.44 30.29
CA LYS A 283 -9.81 -38.75 29.08
C LYS A 283 -11.27 -38.34 29.18
N SER A 284 -11.58 -37.41 30.10
CA SER A 284 -12.94 -36.96 30.30
C SER A 284 -13.31 -35.83 29.36
N TYR A 285 -14.55 -35.79 28.94
CA TYR A 285 -15.04 -34.80 27.97
C TYR A 285 -16.54 -34.49 28.17
N LEU A 286 -16.99 -33.46 27.48
CA LEU A 286 -18.33 -32.89 27.62
C LEU A 286 -19.08 -32.99 26.30
N THR A 287 -20.36 -33.39 26.39
CA THR A 287 -21.31 -33.35 25.27
C THR A 287 -22.57 -32.60 25.71
N VAL A 288 -22.84 -31.44 25.10
CA VAL A 288 -24.09 -30.69 25.28
C VAL A 288 -24.91 -30.83 24.00
N MET A 289 -26.03 -31.52 24.10
CA MET A 289 -26.93 -31.78 22.98
C MET A 289 -27.77 -30.53 22.67
N PRO A 290 -28.36 -30.43 21.46
CA PRO A 290 -29.30 -29.36 21.16
C PRO A 290 -30.41 -29.25 22.22
N GLY A 291 -30.63 -28.05 22.76
CA GLY A 291 -31.59 -27.78 23.84
C GLY A 291 -31.11 -28.15 25.24
N GLY A 292 -29.93 -28.76 25.39
CA GLY A 292 -29.25 -28.91 26.68
C GLY A 292 -28.58 -27.60 27.11
N SER A 293 -28.41 -27.38 28.42
CA SER A 293 -27.78 -26.13 28.89
C SER A 293 -26.85 -26.32 30.09
N ILE A 294 -25.75 -25.58 30.06
CA ILE A 294 -24.87 -25.37 31.20
C ILE A 294 -24.84 -23.89 31.52
N THR A 295 -25.19 -23.49 32.72
CA THR A 295 -25.30 -22.08 33.11
C THR A 295 -24.65 -21.82 34.46
N GLY A 296 -24.46 -20.56 34.82
CA GLY A 296 -23.99 -20.14 36.14
C GLY A 296 -22.71 -19.31 36.08
N LYS A 297 -22.19 -18.98 37.27
CA LYS A 297 -20.98 -18.13 37.42
C LYS A 297 -19.73 -18.94 37.82
N GLY A 298 -19.74 -20.22 37.55
CA GLY A 298 -18.60 -21.10 37.80
C GLY A 298 -17.74 -21.41 36.59
N THR A 299 -16.88 -22.40 36.71
CA THR A 299 -15.86 -22.74 35.73
C THR A 299 -16.11 -24.16 35.17
N ILE A 300 -15.97 -24.29 33.84
CA ILE A 300 -15.72 -25.58 33.22
C ILE A 300 -14.21 -25.67 32.97
N GLN A 301 -13.56 -26.62 33.64
CA GLN A 301 -12.12 -26.82 33.53
C GLN A 301 -11.82 -28.16 32.85
N ILE A 302 -11.06 -28.10 31.76
CA ILE A 302 -10.64 -29.28 31.00
C ILE A 302 -9.12 -29.37 31.10
N THR A 303 -8.63 -30.28 31.91
CA THR A 303 -7.19 -30.38 32.25
C THR A 303 -6.57 -31.61 31.64
N ASN A 304 -6.86 -31.89 30.36
CA ASN A 304 -6.32 -33.12 29.86
C ASN A 304 -5.89 -33.29 28.45
N GLY A 305 -4.75 -33.88 28.39
CA GLY A 305 -3.85 -34.15 27.35
C GLY A 305 -3.97 -35.44 26.55
N SER A 306 -5.07 -36.09 26.49
CA SER A 306 -5.21 -37.26 25.64
C SER A 306 -5.74 -36.85 24.27
N SER A 307 -4.89 -36.90 23.26
CA SER A 307 -5.31 -36.78 21.86
C SER A 307 -6.43 -37.76 21.54
N GLY A 308 -7.55 -37.27 21.02
CA GLY A 308 -8.67 -38.07 20.55
C GLY A 308 -10.00 -37.88 21.30
N PHE A 309 -10.03 -37.14 22.43
CA PHE A 309 -11.29 -36.79 23.10
C PHE A 309 -11.77 -35.42 22.62
N LYS A 310 -13.02 -35.36 22.21
CA LYS A 310 -13.62 -34.19 21.58
C LYS A 310 -14.76 -33.70 22.41
N ASN A 311 -14.68 -32.48 22.91
CA ASN A 311 -15.81 -31.82 23.58
C ASN A 311 -16.76 -31.28 22.50
N TYR A 312 -18.05 -31.34 22.77
CA TYR A 312 -19.11 -31.00 21.84
C TYR A 312 -20.18 -30.15 22.52
N ASN A 313 -20.48 -28.99 21.96
CA ASN A 313 -21.60 -28.17 22.39
C ASN A 313 -22.49 -27.83 21.17
N ALA A 314 -23.72 -28.31 21.20
CA ALA A 314 -24.79 -27.89 20.28
C ALA A 314 -25.99 -27.29 21.00
N GLY A 315 -25.89 -27.12 22.31
CA GLY A 315 -26.86 -26.44 23.19
C GLY A 315 -26.39 -25.05 23.61
N THR A 316 -26.56 -24.75 24.89
CA THR A 316 -26.12 -23.46 25.46
C THR A 316 -25.12 -23.71 26.59
N ILE A 317 -23.97 -23.07 26.50
CA ILE A 317 -23.03 -22.93 27.61
C ILE A 317 -22.91 -21.44 27.92
N ASN A 318 -23.32 -21.06 29.17
CA ASN A 318 -23.17 -19.69 29.67
C ASN A 318 -22.59 -19.75 31.08
N CYS A 319 -21.26 -19.63 31.19
CA CYS A 319 -20.53 -19.69 32.44
C CYS A 319 -19.40 -18.64 32.50
N SER A 320 -18.81 -18.45 33.69
CA SER A 320 -17.76 -17.44 33.78
C SER A 320 -16.49 -17.86 33.03
N VAL A 321 -16.05 -19.10 33.16
CA VAL A 321 -14.77 -19.53 32.61
C VAL A 321 -14.87 -20.88 31.93
N LEU A 322 -14.35 -20.95 30.72
CA LEU A 322 -13.97 -22.20 30.08
C LEU A 322 -12.43 -22.26 30.05
N ASP A 323 -11.85 -23.11 30.87
CA ASP A 323 -10.43 -23.22 31.14
C ASP A 323 -9.85 -24.52 30.57
N PHE A 324 -8.92 -24.37 29.61
CA PHE A 324 -8.13 -25.47 29.11
C PHE A 324 -6.71 -25.43 29.66
N ASN A 325 -6.52 -26.07 30.79
CA ASN A 325 -5.25 -26.06 31.52
C ASN A 325 -4.62 -27.45 31.52
N GLY A 326 -3.77 -27.74 30.59
CA GLY A 326 -2.91 -28.91 30.69
C GLY A 326 -3.08 -30.01 29.61
N GLY A 327 -3.71 -29.76 28.48
CA GLY A 327 -3.94 -30.85 27.59
C GLY A 327 -4.02 -30.54 26.07
N VAL A 328 -3.90 -31.58 25.29
CA VAL A 328 -4.17 -31.60 23.84
C VAL A 328 -5.62 -32.04 23.67
N GLY A 329 -6.53 -31.16 23.26
CA GLY A 329 -7.94 -31.47 23.08
C GLY A 329 -8.61 -30.55 22.08
N VAL A 330 -9.78 -30.95 21.61
CA VAL A 330 -10.60 -30.14 20.69
C VAL A 330 -11.94 -29.86 21.34
N PHE A 331 -12.39 -28.61 21.24
CA PHE A 331 -13.73 -28.22 21.62
C PHE A 331 -14.51 -27.76 20.39
N TYR A 332 -15.56 -28.45 20.04
CA TYR A 332 -16.47 -28.11 18.94
C TYR A 332 -17.69 -27.37 19.49
N ASN A 333 -17.91 -26.14 19.05
CA ASN A 333 -19.10 -25.37 19.36
C ASN A 333 -20.02 -25.26 18.14
N TYR A 334 -21.19 -25.83 18.21
CA TYR A 334 -22.28 -25.71 17.23
C TYR A 334 -23.48 -24.93 17.77
N GLY A 335 -23.46 -24.60 19.06
CA GLY A 335 -24.52 -23.89 19.74
C GLY A 335 -24.08 -22.50 20.21
N LEU A 336 -24.60 -22.11 21.37
CA LEU A 336 -24.25 -20.86 22.03
C LEU A 336 -23.17 -21.10 23.09
N LEU A 337 -22.07 -20.39 23.03
CA LEU A 337 -20.99 -20.36 24.01
C LEU A 337 -20.80 -18.92 24.48
N GLN A 338 -21.26 -18.61 25.71
CA GLN A 338 -21.12 -17.30 26.33
C GLN A 338 -20.26 -17.39 27.59
N LEU A 339 -19.18 -16.62 27.62
CA LEU A 339 -18.15 -16.67 28.67
C LEU A 339 -17.75 -15.27 29.14
N GLU A 340 -17.35 -15.16 30.42
CA GLU A 340 -16.52 -14.04 30.84
C GLU A 340 -15.09 -14.25 30.29
N ARG A 341 -14.55 -15.49 30.39
CA ARG A 341 -13.20 -15.78 29.91
C ARG A 341 -13.09 -17.18 29.29
N TYR A 342 -12.39 -17.24 28.16
CA TYR A 342 -11.80 -18.45 27.61
C TYR A 342 -10.31 -18.45 27.95
N GLU A 343 -9.81 -19.46 28.62
CA GLU A 343 -8.41 -19.60 29.04
C GLU A 343 -7.78 -20.83 28.40
N ALA A 344 -6.63 -20.67 27.73
CA ALA A 344 -5.88 -21.77 27.15
C ALA A 344 -4.39 -21.59 27.44
N SER A 345 -3.92 -22.19 28.54
CA SER A 345 -2.55 -22.01 29.02
C SER A 345 -1.54 -23.04 28.53
N THR A 346 -1.98 -24.03 27.75
CA THR A 346 -1.12 -25.15 27.35
C THR A 346 -1.15 -25.44 25.86
N ASN A 347 -0.14 -26.16 25.42
CA ASN A 347 0.12 -26.45 24.01
C ASN A 347 -0.90 -27.40 23.40
N GLY A 348 -1.40 -27.07 22.20
CA GLY A 348 -2.15 -28.00 21.36
C GLY A 348 -3.67 -28.02 21.59
N MET A 349 -4.23 -26.96 22.19
CA MET A 349 -5.69 -26.80 22.29
C MET A 349 -6.25 -26.24 20.99
N GLU A 350 -7.37 -26.80 20.54
CA GLU A 350 -8.12 -26.34 19.40
C GLU A 350 -9.57 -26.04 19.79
N LEU A 351 -10.02 -24.81 19.51
CA LEU A 351 -11.42 -24.42 19.54
C LEU A 351 -11.95 -24.33 18.12
N VAL A 352 -12.99 -25.10 17.81
CA VAL A 352 -13.65 -25.09 16.50
C VAL A 352 -15.08 -24.56 16.69
N ASN A 353 -15.33 -23.36 16.19
CA ASN A 353 -16.61 -22.67 16.35
C ASN A 353 -17.42 -22.75 15.05
N HIS A 354 -18.53 -23.46 15.08
CA HIS A 354 -19.57 -23.51 14.03
C HIS A 354 -20.89 -22.87 14.50
N GLY A 355 -20.92 -22.30 15.69
CA GLY A 355 -22.06 -21.62 16.26
C GLY A 355 -21.73 -20.20 16.66
N THR A 356 -22.40 -19.73 17.71
CA THR A 356 -22.10 -18.40 18.28
C THR A 356 -21.17 -18.54 19.47
N MET A 357 -20.08 -17.79 19.48
CA MET A 357 -19.19 -17.63 20.61
C MET A 357 -19.11 -16.16 21.01
N GLU A 358 -19.39 -15.86 22.29
CA GLU A 358 -19.23 -14.53 22.85
C GLU A 358 -18.41 -14.65 24.14
N ALA A 359 -17.37 -13.84 24.31
CA ALA A 359 -16.54 -13.82 25.51
C ALA A 359 -16.06 -12.38 25.80
N GLU A 360 -15.90 -12.03 27.10
CA GLU A 360 -15.25 -10.76 27.45
C GLU A 360 -13.76 -10.81 27.09
N SER A 361 -13.12 -11.98 27.24
CA SER A 361 -11.76 -12.21 26.81
C SER A 361 -11.47 -13.64 26.36
N ILE A 362 -10.63 -13.76 25.34
CA ILE A 362 -10.03 -15.01 24.89
C ILE A 362 -8.52 -14.89 25.13
N ASN A 363 -8.02 -15.65 26.11
CA ASN A 363 -6.62 -15.65 26.54
C ASN A 363 -5.94 -16.95 26.12
N GLY A 364 -5.54 -17.01 24.88
CA GLY A 364 -4.75 -18.11 24.35
C GLY A 364 -3.24 -17.84 24.45
N ASN A 365 -2.44 -18.89 24.29
CA ASN A 365 -0.99 -18.79 24.12
C ASN A 365 -0.59 -19.06 22.66
N ASN A 366 0.71 -19.09 22.38
CA ASN A 366 1.26 -19.29 21.02
C ASN A 366 0.84 -20.61 20.36
N ASN A 367 0.32 -21.56 21.11
CA ASN A 367 -0.11 -22.86 20.60
C ASN A 367 -1.63 -23.05 20.66
N THR A 368 -2.37 -22.01 20.97
CA THR A 368 -3.83 -22.00 20.98
C THR A 368 -4.34 -21.81 19.55
N ASN A 369 -5.04 -22.80 19.01
CA ASN A 369 -5.62 -22.75 17.68
C ASN A 369 -7.12 -22.46 17.79
N ILE A 370 -7.57 -21.41 17.13
CA ILE A 370 -8.99 -21.05 17.04
C ILE A 370 -9.41 -21.12 15.57
N LYS A 371 -10.45 -21.89 15.30
CA LYS A 371 -11.04 -22.04 13.98
C LYS A 371 -12.47 -21.55 14.03
N ASN A 372 -12.71 -20.37 13.51
CA ASN A 372 -14.04 -19.74 13.51
C ASN A 372 -14.72 -19.94 12.15
N GLY A 373 -15.72 -20.78 12.11
CA GLY A 373 -16.57 -21.00 10.93
C GLY A 373 -17.94 -20.34 11.00
N CYS A 374 -18.23 -19.53 12.04
CA CYS A 374 -19.49 -18.83 12.20
C CYS A 374 -19.28 -17.47 12.88
N TYR A 375 -19.91 -17.18 14.01
CA TYR A 375 -19.82 -15.92 14.71
C TYR A 375 -18.96 -15.98 15.96
N LEU A 376 -18.00 -15.07 16.09
CA LEU A 376 -17.18 -14.91 17.29
C LEU A 376 -17.11 -13.43 17.69
N LYS A 377 -17.41 -13.11 18.97
CA LYS A 377 -17.26 -11.77 19.52
C LYS A 377 -16.50 -11.82 20.83
N THR A 378 -15.52 -10.94 20.98
CA THR A 378 -14.74 -10.86 22.21
C THR A 378 -14.21 -9.45 22.47
N GLY A 379 -13.94 -9.07 23.72
CA GLY A 379 -13.22 -7.84 24.03
C GLY A 379 -11.73 -8.00 23.68
N LYS A 380 -11.05 -8.91 24.40
CA LYS A 380 -9.62 -9.20 24.18
C LYS A 380 -9.44 -10.51 23.45
N PHE A 381 -8.64 -10.51 22.39
CA PHE A 381 -8.44 -11.67 21.53
C PHE A 381 -6.97 -12.02 21.40
N GLN A 382 -6.52 -13.03 22.14
CA GLN A 382 -5.16 -13.55 22.09
C GLN A 382 -5.17 -15.05 21.70
N PHE A 383 -4.34 -15.41 20.72
CA PHE A 383 -4.24 -16.76 20.18
C PHE A 383 -2.87 -16.99 19.54
N GLY A 384 -2.52 -18.24 19.27
CA GLY A 384 -1.38 -18.62 18.42
C GLY A 384 -1.76 -18.59 16.94
N THR A 385 -2.86 -19.27 16.58
CA THR A 385 -3.39 -19.27 15.19
C THR A 385 -4.89 -19.05 15.21
N LEU A 386 -5.36 -18.13 14.34
CA LEU A 386 -6.77 -17.92 14.03
C LEU A 386 -7.03 -18.33 12.58
N VAL A 387 -8.02 -19.19 12.38
CA VAL A 387 -8.54 -19.51 11.04
C VAL A 387 -9.97 -18.99 10.97
N MET A 388 -10.23 -18.09 10.03
CA MET A 388 -11.57 -17.61 9.69
C MET A 388 -12.08 -18.40 8.50
N GLY A 389 -13.12 -19.17 8.69
CA GLY A 389 -13.74 -19.96 7.62
C GLY A 389 -14.55 -19.12 6.65
N ASN A 390 -14.89 -19.69 5.52
CA ASN A 390 -15.75 -19.05 4.52
C ASN A 390 -17.08 -18.62 5.16
N THR A 391 -17.54 -17.39 4.85
CA THR A 391 -18.77 -16.80 5.40
C THR A 391 -18.81 -16.78 6.94
N SER A 392 -17.72 -16.39 7.58
CA SER A 392 -17.63 -16.23 9.03
C SER A 392 -17.32 -14.78 9.43
N GLU A 393 -17.76 -14.42 10.62
CA GLU A 393 -17.52 -13.11 11.20
C GLU A 393 -16.85 -13.22 12.57
N ALA A 394 -15.82 -12.41 12.79
CA ALA A 394 -15.24 -12.24 14.12
C ALA A 394 -15.06 -10.74 14.44
N ILE A 395 -15.39 -10.39 15.70
CA ILE A 395 -15.31 -9.01 16.19
C ILE A 395 -14.56 -9.00 17.52
N CYS A 396 -13.58 -8.10 17.66
CA CYS A 396 -12.88 -7.89 18.92
C CYS A 396 -12.58 -6.40 19.16
N GLU A 397 -12.29 -6.04 20.41
CA GLU A 397 -11.80 -4.70 20.77
C GLU A 397 -10.28 -4.63 20.71
N GLU A 398 -9.59 -5.66 21.21
CA GLU A 398 -8.13 -5.76 21.15
C GLU A 398 -7.72 -7.08 20.51
N LEU A 399 -6.80 -7.04 19.55
CA LEU A 399 -6.31 -8.20 18.83
C LEU A 399 -4.81 -8.39 19.07
N GLY A 400 -4.39 -9.57 19.53
CA GLY A 400 -2.99 -9.97 19.65
C GLY A 400 -2.17 -9.14 20.64
N TYR A 401 -2.71 -8.77 21.79
CA TYR A 401 -2.17 -7.73 22.67
C TYR A 401 -0.90 -8.08 23.49
N ASN A 402 -0.48 -9.34 23.58
CA ASN A 402 0.63 -9.75 24.48
C ASN A 402 1.93 -10.15 23.77
N GLY A 403 2.15 -9.78 22.52
CA GLY A 403 3.40 -10.06 21.81
C GLY A 403 3.63 -11.54 21.50
N ASN A 404 2.60 -12.36 21.57
CA ASN A 404 2.65 -13.74 21.13
C ASN A 404 2.59 -13.81 19.61
N ASP A 405 3.24 -14.82 19.08
CA ASP A 405 3.16 -15.13 17.66
C ASP A 405 1.71 -15.44 17.27
N ASN A 406 1.11 -14.65 16.41
CA ASN A 406 -0.24 -14.84 15.94
C ASN A 406 -0.29 -14.88 14.42
N ASP A 407 -0.57 -16.06 13.88
CA ASP A 407 -0.91 -16.23 12.48
C ASP A 407 -2.41 -16.16 12.28
N ILE A 408 -2.86 -15.42 11.27
CA ILE A 408 -4.27 -15.31 10.90
C ILE A 408 -4.42 -15.83 9.48
N VAL A 409 -5.34 -16.76 9.28
CA VAL A 409 -5.72 -17.26 7.96
C VAL A 409 -7.19 -16.92 7.74
N MET A 410 -7.47 -16.21 6.67
CA MET A 410 -8.82 -15.79 6.30
C MET A 410 -9.24 -16.46 4.99
N GLU A 411 -10.35 -17.19 5.01
CA GLU A 411 -10.95 -17.74 3.79
C GLU A 411 -11.85 -16.69 3.11
N ALA A 412 -12.27 -16.98 1.90
CA ALA A 412 -13.15 -16.08 1.13
C ALA A 412 -14.43 -15.74 1.89
N GLN A 413 -14.93 -14.52 1.71
CA GLN A 413 -16.16 -14.03 2.37
C GLN A 413 -16.09 -14.11 3.90
N SER A 414 -14.90 -14.07 4.51
CA SER A 414 -14.74 -13.92 5.94
C SER A 414 -14.40 -12.48 6.31
N MET A 415 -14.86 -12.06 7.49
CA MET A 415 -14.59 -10.73 8.02
C MET A 415 -14.07 -10.79 9.45
N LEU A 416 -12.93 -10.12 9.68
CA LEU A 416 -12.37 -9.92 11.03
C LEU A 416 -12.34 -8.41 11.30
N THR A 417 -13.06 -7.98 12.33
CA THR A 417 -13.13 -6.59 12.77
C THR A 417 -12.46 -6.41 14.13
N CYS A 418 -11.47 -5.52 14.20
CA CYS A 418 -10.89 -5.02 15.44
C CYS A 418 -11.28 -3.56 15.65
N THR A 419 -12.19 -3.29 16.60
CA THR A 419 -12.73 -1.95 16.86
C THR A 419 -11.81 -1.04 17.66
N GLY A 420 -10.76 -1.59 18.25
CA GLY A 420 -9.72 -0.87 18.97
C GLY A 420 -8.34 -1.09 18.36
N LYS A 421 -7.43 -1.73 19.11
CA LYS A 421 -6.03 -1.91 18.70
C LYS A 421 -5.72 -3.32 18.23
N ALA A 422 -5.14 -3.45 17.07
CA ALA A 422 -4.65 -4.71 16.53
C ALA A 422 -3.12 -4.79 16.52
N SER A 423 -2.57 -5.86 17.10
CA SER A 423 -1.15 -6.21 17.02
C SER A 423 -0.97 -7.35 16.02
N LEU A 424 -0.37 -7.06 14.88
CA LEU A 424 -0.16 -8.03 13.79
C LEU A 424 1.28 -8.54 13.83
N TYR A 425 1.57 -9.51 14.70
CA TYR A 425 2.95 -9.97 14.93
C TYR A 425 3.52 -10.91 13.87
N ARG A 426 2.66 -11.61 13.12
CA ARG A 426 3.06 -12.52 12.04
C ARG A 426 2.25 -12.28 10.77
N THR A 427 2.00 -13.35 10.03
CA THR A 427 1.33 -13.27 8.75
C THR A 427 -0.19 -13.29 8.91
N VAL A 428 -0.85 -12.35 8.23
CA VAL A 428 -2.26 -12.44 7.89
C VAL A 428 -2.35 -12.92 6.45
N THR A 429 -2.86 -14.12 6.25
CA THR A 429 -2.94 -14.75 4.93
C THR A 429 -4.39 -14.79 4.48
N GLY A 430 -4.67 -14.15 3.35
CA GLY A 430 -5.99 -14.14 2.72
C GLY A 430 -6.23 -15.34 1.81
N PRO A 431 -7.41 -15.40 1.20
CA PRO A 431 -7.76 -16.45 0.25
C PRO A 431 -6.97 -16.32 -1.05
N THR A 432 -6.78 -17.42 -1.75
CA THR A 432 -6.25 -17.43 -3.11
C THR A 432 -7.35 -17.25 -4.16
N VAL A 433 -8.61 -17.49 -3.77
CA VAL A 433 -9.82 -17.29 -4.58
C VAL A 433 -10.85 -16.57 -3.71
N GLY A 434 -11.51 -15.56 -4.26
CA GLY A 434 -12.42 -14.69 -3.51
C GLY A 434 -11.66 -13.68 -2.64
N THR A 435 -12.37 -12.93 -1.83
CA THR A 435 -11.85 -11.82 -1.02
C THR A 435 -12.22 -11.99 0.44
N ALA A 436 -11.32 -11.60 1.34
CA ALA A 436 -11.58 -11.47 2.77
C ALA A 436 -11.41 -10.00 3.20
N LEU A 437 -12.13 -9.58 4.25
CA LEU A 437 -12.07 -8.23 4.78
C LEU A 437 -11.49 -8.21 6.19
N LEU A 438 -10.40 -7.46 6.36
CA LEU A 438 -9.76 -7.18 7.64
C LEU A 438 -10.00 -5.71 8.00
N ARG A 439 -10.84 -5.46 9.00
CA ARG A 439 -11.19 -4.11 9.47
C ARG A 439 -10.45 -3.82 10.77
N ILE A 440 -9.68 -2.75 10.79
CA ILE A 440 -8.89 -2.35 11.96
C ILE A 440 -9.08 -0.86 12.23
N ASN A 441 -9.40 -0.54 13.49
CA ASN A 441 -9.46 0.85 13.89
C ASN A 441 -8.04 1.46 14.00
N GLU A 442 -7.17 0.85 14.78
CA GLU A 442 -5.78 1.28 14.97
C GLU A 442 -4.84 0.07 14.95
N ILE A 443 -3.78 0.12 14.14
CA ILE A 443 -2.70 -0.87 14.22
C ILE A 443 -1.83 -0.50 15.42
N ALA A 444 -1.66 -1.44 16.35
CA ALA A 444 -0.91 -1.21 17.58
C ALA A 444 0.59 -1.03 17.32
N ASN A 445 1.27 -0.41 18.28
CA ASN A 445 2.68 -0.05 18.17
C ASN A 445 3.59 -1.28 17.91
N LEU A 446 4.60 -1.03 17.15
CA LEU A 446 5.44 -1.87 16.31
C LEU A 446 6.65 -2.52 16.96
N SER A 447 6.84 -2.52 18.29
CA SER A 447 8.04 -3.14 18.86
C SER A 447 8.23 -4.62 18.43
N GLY A 448 7.19 -5.23 17.85
CA GLY A 448 7.25 -6.56 17.22
C GLY A 448 7.15 -6.57 15.68
N LEU A 449 6.55 -5.54 15.06
CA LEU A 449 6.32 -5.47 13.61
C LEU A 449 7.59 -5.09 12.81
N ALA A 450 8.57 -4.47 13.46
CA ALA A 450 9.88 -4.21 12.87
C ALA A 450 10.67 -5.49 12.55
N GLN A 451 10.14 -6.65 12.92
CA GLN A 451 10.74 -7.93 12.60
C GLN A 451 10.23 -8.41 11.23
N SER A 452 11.12 -8.96 10.46
CA SER A 452 11.04 -9.33 9.04
C SER A 452 9.90 -10.27 8.61
N ASN A 453 8.97 -10.62 9.49
CA ASN A 453 7.98 -11.67 9.25
C ASN A 453 6.52 -11.20 9.29
N SER A 454 6.25 -9.98 9.74
CA SER A 454 4.88 -9.45 9.76
C SER A 454 4.47 -8.99 8.37
N LYS A 455 3.38 -9.54 7.85
CA LYS A 455 2.85 -9.20 6.53
C LYS A 455 1.36 -9.53 6.41
N VAL A 456 0.69 -8.84 5.51
CA VAL A 456 -0.65 -9.16 5.03
C VAL A 456 -0.53 -9.54 3.56
N THR A 457 -1.05 -10.68 3.18
CA THR A 457 -0.78 -11.26 1.87
C THR A 457 -2.04 -11.92 1.27
N ASN A 458 -2.02 -12.14 -0.02
CA ASN A 458 -3.12 -12.64 -0.83
C ASN A 458 -4.31 -11.66 -0.88
N ASN A 459 -5.51 -12.16 -1.20
CA ASN A 459 -6.65 -11.32 -1.50
C ASN A 459 -7.38 -10.83 -0.22
N ILE A 460 -6.70 -10.01 0.56
CA ILE A 460 -7.28 -9.29 1.71
C ILE A 460 -7.42 -7.81 1.38
N ILE A 461 -8.57 -7.24 1.66
CA ILE A 461 -8.74 -5.80 1.76
C ILE A 461 -8.58 -5.39 3.21
N CYS A 462 -7.66 -4.49 3.51
CA CYS A 462 -7.46 -3.89 4.82
C CYS A 462 -8.20 -2.57 4.89
N GLU A 463 -9.31 -2.51 5.62
CA GLU A 463 -10.00 -1.27 5.95
C GLU A 463 -9.41 -0.71 7.25
N ILE A 464 -8.69 0.42 7.17
CA ILE A 464 -7.98 1.01 8.30
C ILE A 464 -8.58 2.37 8.64
N THR A 465 -9.02 2.56 9.89
CA THR A 465 -9.62 3.83 10.33
C THR A 465 -8.55 4.86 10.69
N ASP A 466 -7.57 4.50 11.51
CA ASP A 466 -6.45 5.38 11.84
C ASP A 466 -5.32 5.21 10.81
N GLN A 467 -5.36 6.05 9.78
CA GLN A 467 -4.36 6.13 8.71
C GLN A 467 -3.28 7.19 9.00
N THR A 468 -3.07 7.54 10.27
CA THR A 468 -2.12 8.57 10.62
C THR A 468 -0.69 8.06 10.46
N TYR A 469 0.09 8.74 9.63
CA TYR A 469 1.54 8.62 9.58
C TYR A 469 2.11 9.29 10.83
N LYS A 470 2.20 8.55 11.94
CA LYS A 470 2.77 9.06 13.20
C LYS A 470 4.30 9.06 13.11
N GLY A 471 4.88 10.23 12.88
CA GLY A 471 6.32 10.44 12.76
C GLY A 471 6.72 11.04 11.42
N GLU A 472 7.95 11.56 11.33
CA GLU A 472 8.46 12.11 10.08
C GLU A 472 8.47 11.06 8.97
N ALA A 473 8.23 11.47 7.73
CA ALA A 473 8.02 10.65 6.54
C ALA A 473 9.14 9.62 6.21
N HIS A 474 10.19 9.58 7.00
CA HIS A 474 11.32 8.67 6.84
C HIS A 474 11.22 7.39 7.66
N TYR A 475 10.22 7.25 8.53
CA TYR A 475 10.22 6.16 9.47
C TYR A 475 9.09 5.16 9.24
N ASP A 476 9.48 3.97 8.89
CA ASP A 476 8.69 2.74 9.00
C ASP A 476 8.18 2.45 10.44
N TRP A 477 8.26 3.44 11.34
CA TRP A 477 7.98 3.31 12.76
C TRP A 477 6.52 3.58 13.13
N SER A 478 5.76 4.25 12.25
CA SER A 478 4.32 4.30 12.48
C SER A 478 3.70 2.99 11.98
N PRO A 479 2.73 2.44 12.70
CA PRO A 479 2.07 1.21 12.29
C PRO A 479 1.43 1.27 10.91
N PHE A 480 0.80 2.38 10.58
CA PHE A 480 0.21 2.57 9.26
C PHE A 480 1.30 2.71 8.16
N ALA A 481 2.36 3.47 8.44
CA ALA A 481 3.49 3.55 7.51
C ALA A 481 4.14 2.18 7.25
N TRP A 482 4.25 1.33 8.29
CA TRP A 482 4.69 -0.06 8.09
C TRP A 482 3.75 -0.82 7.14
N LEU A 483 2.43 -0.72 7.33
CA LEU A 483 1.47 -1.42 6.48
C LEU A 483 1.67 -1.05 5.01
N VAL A 484 1.70 0.26 4.70
CA VAL A 484 1.83 0.75 3.32
C VAL A 484 3.24 0.67 2.74
N ASN A 485 4.28 0.54 3.58
CA ASN A 485 5.66 0.46 3.10
C ASN A 485 6.15 -0.98 2.94
N LYS A 486 5.71 -1.90 3.81
CA LYS A 486 6.27 -3.27 3.89
C LYS A 486 5.22 -4.35 4.17
N GLY A 487 4.11 -3.98 4.80
CA GLY A 487 3.14 -4.93 5.32
C GLY A 487 2.28 -5.59 4.25
N LEU A 488 1.85 -4.84 3.26
CA LEU A 488 0.99 -5.35 2.18
C LEU A 488 1.82 -6.04 1.10
N GLN A 489 1.48 -7.29 0.79
CA GLN A 489 2.17 -8.11 -0.20
C GLN A 489 1.19 -8.98 -0.99
N GLN A 490 1.55 -9.37 -2.21
CA GLN A 490 0.87 -10.40 -3.01
C GLN A 490 -0.66 -10.22 -3.09
N GLY A 491 -1.12 -9.11 -3.62
CA GLY A 491 -2.54 -8.89 -3.87
C GLY A 491 -3.32 -8.26 -2.72
N ALA A 492 -2.73 -8.14 -1.53
CA ALA A 492 -3.34 -7.43 -0.43
C ALA A 492 -3.39 -5.92 -0.73
N THR A 493 -4.52 -5.30 -0.41
CA THR A 493 -4.76 -3.86 -0.62
C THR A 493 -5.28 -3.21 0.65
N TYR A 494 -5.20 -1.88 0.73
CA TYR A 494 -5.89 -1.14 1.77
C TYR A 494 -6.86 -0.10 1.16
N CYS A 495 -7.82 0.33 1.95
CA CYS A 495 -8.85 1.30 1.58
C CYS A 495 -9.25 2.17 2.77
N ASN A 496 -10.01 3.21 2.47
CA ASN A 496 -10.66 4.04 3.47
C ASN A 496 -11.79 3.29 4.20
N PRO A 497 -12.15 3.69 5.43
CA PRO A 497 -13.27 3.10 6.16
C PRO A 497 -14.57 3.18 5.38
N GLY A 498 -15.28 2.05 5.32
CA GLY A 498 -16.53 1.92 4.59
C GLY A 498 -16.39 1.81 3.06
N LYS A 499 -15.16 1.74 2.52
CA LYS A 499 -14.88 1.80 1.08
C LYS A 499 -14.33 0.48 0.51
N ALA A 500 -14.31 -0.60 1.29
CA ALA A 500 -13.85 -1.88 0.77
C ALA A 500 -14.78 -2.40 -0.35
N ASP A 501 -14.21 -2.81 -1.47
CA ASP A 501 -14.93 -3.54 -2.52
C ASP A 501 -15.24 -4.97 -2.04
N PHE A 502 -16.19 -5.06 -1.11
CA PHE A 502 -16.56 -6.27 -0.39
C PHE A 502 -18.03 -6.20 0.04
N ILE A 503 -18.72 -7.32 -0.03
CA ILE A 503 -20.10 -7.45 0.44
C ILE A 503 -20.24 -8.73 1.25
N LEU A 504 -20.73 -8.62 2.47
CA LEU A 504 -21.04 -9.73 3.35
C LEU A 504 -22.41 -9.50 3.99
N PRO A 505 -23.51 -10.01 3.42
CA PRO A 505 -24.85 -9.79 3.96
C PRO A 505 -25.01 -10.40 5.34
N ALA A 506 -25.63 -9.68 6.27
CA ALA A 506 -26.01 -10.23 7.56
C ALA A 506 -27.07 -11.32 7.37
N ASP A 507 -26.88 -12.49 7.98
CA ASP A 507 -27.80 -13.62 7.97
C ASP A 507 -28.49 -13.85 9.34
N GLY A 508 -28.02 -13.14 10.38
CA GLY A 508 -28.50 -13.25 11.75
C GLY A 508 -27.98 -14.46 12.52
N GLU A 509 -27.28 -15.37 11.86
CA GLU A 509 -26.69 -16.59 12.43
C GLU A 509 -25.17 -16.45 12.56
N CYS A 510 -24.46 -16.64 11.47
CA CYS A 510 -23.00 -16.58 11.43
C CYS A 510 -22.46 -15.21 11.05
N ILE A 511 -23.27 -14.37 10.43
CA ILE A 511 -22.98 -13.00 10.09
C ILE A 511 -24.03 -12.12 10.79
N LYS A 512 -23.65 -11.46 11.85
CA LYS A 512 -24.59 -10.62 12.62
C LYS A 512 -24.55 -9.16 12.22
N GLU A 513 -23.35 -8.61 12.03
CA GLU A 513 -23.22 -7.21 11.60
C GLU A 513 -23.16 -7.11 10.07
N GLY A 514 -22.39 -8.01 9.44
CA GLY A 514 -22.20 -7.98 8.00
C GLY A 514 -21.41 -6.77 7.51
N TYR A 515 -21.30 -6.62 6.18
CA TYR A 515 -20.64 -5.49 5.55
C TYR A 515 -21.25 -5.19 4.18
N ASN A 516 -21.46 -3.91 3.92
CA ASN A 516 -21.76 -3.38 2.62
C ASN A 516 -20.99 -2.08 2.47
N SER A 517 -20.29 -1.91 1.35
CA SER A 517 -19.55 -0.67 1.10
C SER A 517 -20.48 0.53 1.01
N ASP A 518 -19.98 1.69 1.41
CA ASP A 518 -20.64 2.98 1.21
C ASP A 518 -20.85 3.21 -0.29
N GLU A 519 -21.92 3.89 -0.69
CA GLU A 519 -22.20 4.24 -2.09
C GLU A 519 -21.46 5.51 -2.55
N ASN A 520 -20.88 6.29 -1.64
CA ASN A 520 -20.18 7.52 -1.98
C ASN A 520 -18.72 7.21 -2.41
N PRO A 521 -18.20 7.83 -3.47
CA PRO A 521 -16.82 7.64 -3.88
C PRO A 521 -15.82 8.14 -2.83
N ASP A 522 -14.57 7.69 -2.95
CA ASP A 522 -13.47 8.32 -2.22
C ASP A 522 -13.23 9.76 -2.73
N ASP A 523 -12.92 10.66 -1.80
CA ASP A 523 -12.55 12.04 -2.13
C ASP A 523 -11.03 12.11 -2.40
N VAL A 524 -10.62 11.61 -3.57
CA VAL A 524 -9.23 11.62 -4.01
C VAL A 524 -9.00 12.75 -5.00
N GLU A 525 -8.15 13.71 -4.61
CA GLU A 525 -7.75 14.79 -5.51
C GLU A 525 -6.72 14.29 -6.54
N ILE A 526 -7.11 14.25 -7.80
CA ILE A 526 -6.23 13.86 -8.90
C ILE A 526 -5.35 15.04 -9.29
N ARG A 527 -4.05 14.95 -9.01
CA ARG A 527 -3.04 15.94 -9.39
C ARG A 527 -2.14 15.39 -10.47
N ASN A 528 -1.93 16.15 -11.52
CA ASN A 528 -0.98 15.80 -12.58
C ASN A 528 0.46 15.98 -12.12
N ALA A 529 1.35 15.17 -12.64
CA ALA A 529 2.79 15.38 -12.48
C ALA A 529 3.20 16.73 -13.11
N VAL A 530 4.09 17.44 -12.43
CA VAL A 530 4.65 18.70 -12.91
C VAL A 530 6.16 18.54 -13.04
N TYR A 531 6.69 18.91 -14.20
CA TYR A 531 8.13 18.95 -14.47
C TYR A 531 8.57 20.40 -14.70
N SER A 532 9.69 20.78 -14.11
CA SER A 532 10.27 22.09 -14.30
C SER A 532 11.47 22.01 -15.24
N TYR A 533 11.42 22.75 -16.32
CA TYR A 533 12.54 22.92 -17.25
C TYR A 533 13.20 24.28 -16.98
N ALA A 534 14.49 24.26 -16.66
CA ALA A 534 15.27 25.40 -16.25
C ALA A 534 16.49 25.56 -17.18
N PHE A 535 16.67 26.73 -17.76
CA PHE A 535 17.64 26.97 -18.86
C PHE A 535 18.57 28.12 -18.55
N GLU A 536 19.80 28.01 -19.07
CA GLU A 536 20.81 29.05 -19.25
C GLU A 536 20.79 29.55 -20.70
N ASP A 537 20.92 30.87 -20.91
CA ASP A 537 20.78 31.46 -22.24
C ASP A 537 22.10 31.66 -22.99
N ASN A 538 23.23 31.52 -22.31
CA ASN A 538 24.56 31.82 -22.88
C ASN A 538 25.16 30.73 -23.75
N TYR A 539 24.45 29.60 -23.95
CA TYR A 539 24.91 28.50 -24.81
C TYR A 539 25.38 29.01 -26.20
N PRO A 540 26.51 28.56 -26.71
CA PRO A 540 27.45 27.59 -26.16
C PRO A 540 28.51 28.20 -25.20
N GLN A 541 28.41 29.45 -24.83
CA GLN A 541 29.31 30.07 -23.88
C GLN A 541 28.96 29.63 -22.44
N ALA A 542 29.94 29.77 -21.53
CA ALA A 542 29.69 29.54 -20.14
C ALA A 542 28.68 30.59 -19.59
N GLY A 543 27.75 30.13 -18.76
CA GLY A 543 26.78 30.97 -18.05
C GLY A 543 27.20 31.28 -16.61
N ASP A 544 26.29 31.81 -15.82
CA ASP A 544 26.43 31.96 -14.36
C ASP A 544 25.84 30.80 -13.56
N TYR A 545 25.18 29.87 -14.28
CA TYR A 545 24.69 28.60 -13.78
C TYR A 545 23.72 28.71 -12.61
N ASP A 546 22.81 29.67 -12.71
CA ASP A 546 21.68 29.82 -11.80
C ASP A 546 20.38 29.19 -12.38
N PHE A 547 20.40 28.79 -13.66
CA PHE A 547 19.32 28.12 -14.38
C PHE A 547 17.97 28.82 -14.24
N ASN A 548 17.96 30.14 -14.31
CA ASN A 548 16.75 30.95 -14.17
C ASN A 548 16.46 31.85 -15.40
N ASP A 549 17.27 31.79 -16.45
CA ASP A 549 17.07 32.57 -17.67
C ASP A 549 15.73 32.31 -18.35
N ILE A 550 15.29 31.05 -18.41
CA ILE A 550 13.91 30.64 -18.67
C ILE A 550 13.56 29.46 -17.76
N VAL A 551 12.49 29.60 -17.02
CA VAL A 551 11.94 28.47 -16.22
C VAL A 551 10.50 28.20 -16.66
N LEU A 552 10.26 26.97 -17.10
CA LEU A 552 8.95 26.46 -17.50
C LEU A 552 8.48 25.39 -16.52
N ASN A 553 7.26 25.51 -15.99
CA ASN A 553 6.59 24.40 -15.33
C ASN A 553 5.60 23.77 -16.29
N VAL A 554 5.73 22.49 -16.49
CA VAL A 554 4.90 21.72 -17.43
C VAL A 554 4.06 20.70 -16.66
N LYS A 555 2.74 20.83 -16.73
CA LYS A 555 1.82 19.78 -16.25
C LYS A 555 1.66 18.75 -17.35
N LEU A 556 1.92 17.50 -17.02
CA LEU A 556 1.85 16.37 -17.92
C LEU A 556 0.54 15.58 -17.72
N PRO A 557 -0.04 15.01 -18.77
CA PRO A 557 -1.08 13.99 -18.62
C PRO A 557 -0.49 12.73 -17.98
N ALA A 558 -1.33 11.95 -17.30
CA ALA A 558 -0.94 10.62 -16.84
C ALA A 558 -0.54 9.74 -18.04
N ALA A 559 0.50 8.94 -17.89
CA ALA A 559 0.89 8.00 -18.94
C ALA A 559 -0.26 7.02 -19.23
N GLY A 560 -0.45 6.68 -20.49
CA GLY A 560 -1.52 5.79 -20.94
C GLY A 560 -1.27 5.33 -22.37
N ASN A 561 -2.02 4.32 -22.78
CA ASN A 561 -1.99 3.78 -24.13
C ASN A 561 -3.26 4.17 -24.89
N ASP A 562 -3.23 4.04 -26.20
CA ASP A 562 -4.38 4.29 -27.08
C ASP A 562 -4.99 5.70 -26.95
N VAL A 563 -4.12 6.71 -26.76
CA VAL A 563 -4.52 8.10 -26.55
C VAL A 563 -4.53 8.87 -27.86
N LYS A 564 -5.62 9.57 -28.15
CA LYS A 564 -5.76 10.43 -29.34
C LYS A 564 -5.70 11.92 -29.02
N GLU A 565 -5.71 12.30 -27.76
CA GLU A 565 -5.64 13.69 -27.33
C GLU A 565 -4.52 13.85 -26.30
N LEU A 566 -3.59 14.78 -26.56
CA LEU A 566 -2.55 15.16 -25.62
C LEU A 566 -2.81 16.58 -25.14
N LYS A 567 -2.74 16.80 -23.82
CA LYS A 567 -2.95 18.11 -23.19
C LYS A 567 -1.77 18.45 -22.30
N TYR A 568 -1.14 19.58 -22.58
CA TYR A 568 -0.05 20.11 -21.77
C TYR A 568 -0.43 21.52 -21.28
N THR A 569 -0.08 21.82 -20.05
CA THR A 569 -0.14 23.19 -19.52
C THR A 569 1.28 23.63 -19.22
N VAL A 570 1.70 24.75 -19.80
CA VAL A 570 3.04 25.32 -19.66
C VAL A 570 2.96 26.67 -18.99
N ASP A 571 3.55 26.79 -17.83
CA ASP A 571 3.69 28.05 -17.09
C ASP A 571 5.11 28.62 -17.27
N LEU A 572 5.25 29.83 -17.79
CA LEU A 572 6.53 30.54 -17.81
C LEU A 572 6.73 31.23 -16.46
N ARG A 573 7.65 30.69 -15.65
CA ARG A 573 7.84 31.08 -14.24
C ARG A 573 8.85 32.20 -14.04
N ALA A 574 9.91 32.22 -14.86
CA ALA A 574 10.98 33.20 -14.78
C ALA A 574 11.53 33.54 -16.15
N VAL A 575 12.03 34.76 -16.29
CA VAL A 575 12.81 35.24 -17.42
C VAL A 575 13.98 36.05 -16.86
N GLY A 576 15.14 35.37 -16.63
CA GLY A 576 16.38 36.01 -16.14
C GLY A 576 17.20 36.69 -17.23
N ALA A 577 17.06 36.18 -18.46
CA ALA A 577 17.77 36.72 -19.58
C ALA A 577 17.30 38.12 -20.01
N VAL A 578 18.23 38.96 -20.46
CA VAL A 578 17.92 40.26 -21.08
C VAL A 578 17.82 40.19 -22.61
N LYS A 579 18.14 39.05 -23.22
CA LYS A 579 18.02 38.86 -24.66
C LYS A 579 16.66 38.26 -25.04
N GLN A 580 16.37 38.29 -26.34
CA GLN A 580 15.14 37.74 -26.84
C GLN A 580 15.23 36.20 -26.91
N LEU A 581 14.38 35.54 -26.10
CA LEU A 581 14.30 34.10 -26.06
C LEU A 581 12.88 33.64 -26.37
N GLY A 582 12.76 32.61 -27.20
CA GLY A 582 11.55 31.87 -27.43
C GLY A 582 11.67 30.46 -26.86
N ALA A 583 10.53 29.77 -26.72
CA ALA A 583 10.51 28.37 -26.33
C ALA A 583 9.65 27.54 -27.29
N GLY A 584 10.03 26.29 -27.46
CA GLY A 584 9.32 25.30 -28.28
C GLY A 584 9.22 23.95 -27.61
N LEU A 585 8.26 23.17 -28.06
CA LEU A 585 8.09 21.77 -27.70
C LEU A 585 8.28 20.92 -28.98
N ARG A 586 9.28 20.06 -29.01
CA ARG A 586 9.43 19.01 -29.99
C ARG A 586 8.93 17.70 -29.41
N ILE A 587 7.96 17.07 -30.09
CA ILE A 587 7.47 15.75 -29.66
C ILE A 587 8.10 14.71 -30.60
N ARG A 588 9.02 13.94 -30.06
CA ARG A 588 9.71 12.88 -30.78
C ARG A 588 8.81 11.66 -30.91
N GLY A 589 8.91 10.96 -32.04
CA GLY A 589 8.09 9.78 -32.30
C GLY A 589 6.68 10.06 -32.83
N ILE A 590 6.26 11.31 -32.88
CA ILE A 590 5.02 11.72 -33.57
C ILE A 590 5.36 12.33 -34.93
N ASP A 591 4.97 11.65 -36.00
CA ASP A 591 4.99 12.22 -37.36
C ASP A 591 3.84 13.22 -37.53
N LYS A 592 4.12 14.38 -38.12
CA LYS A 592 3.09 15.40 -38.41
C LYS A 592 1.90 14.89 -39.20
N SER A 593 2.07 13.86 -40.04
CA SER A 593 0.97 13.23 -40.79
C SER A 593 -0.09 12.59 -39.85
N ASN A 594 0.28 12.20 -38.61
CA ASN A 594 -0.63 11.69 -37.61
C ASN A 594 -1.38 12.80 -36.86
N VAL A 595 -0.96 14.06 -37.00
CA VAL A 595 -1.63 15.19 -36.32
C VAL A 595 -2.92 15.53 -37.07
N GLU A 596 -4.03 15.60 -36.36
CA GLU A 596 -5.29 16.12 -36.87
C GLU A 596 -5.38 17.63 -36.63
N GLU A 597 -5.09 18.08 -35.42
CA GLU A 597 -5.17 19.47 -34.99
C GLU A 597 -4.17 19.78 -33.86
N VAL A 598 -3.59 20.97 -33.86
CA VAL A 598 -2.94 21.57 -32.70
C VAL A 598 -3.65 22.88 -32.41
N SER A 599 -4.24 22.98 -31.21
CA SER A 599 -4.97 24.15 -30.76
C SER A 599 -4.47 24.61 -29.38
N PHE A 600 -4.83 25.84 -29.00
CA PHE A 600 -4.34 26.48 -27.79
C PHE A 600 -5.53 27.06 -27.02
N GLY A 601 -5.51 26.87 -25.70
CA GLY A 601 -6.49 27.44 -24.77
C GLY A 601 -5.99 28.75 -24.16
N ALA A 602 -5.76 28.74 -22.84
CA ALA A 602 -5.19 29.88 -22.15
C ALA A 602 -3.86 30.31 -22.80
N GLY A 603 -3.56 31.62 -22.85
CA GLY A 603 -2.33 32.19 -23.40
C GLY A 603 -2.19 32.21 -24.91
N ALA A 604 -3.18 31.72 -25.67
CA ALA A 604 -3.14 31.61 -27.14
C ALA A 604 -2.86 32.95 -27.85
N THR A 605 -3.47 34.05 -27.39
CA THR A 605 -3.29 35.37 -27.98
C THR A 605 -1.87 35.91 -27.79
N GLN A 606 -1.36 35.84 -26.58
CA GLN A 606 0.01 36.27 -26.23
C GLN A 606 1.02 35.41 -27.01
N ARG A 607 0.81 34.09 -27.08
CA ARG A 607 1.60 33.19 -27.90
C ARG A 607 1.70 33.70 -29.34
N THR A 608 0.55 33.82 -30.00
CA THR A 608 0.49 34.18 -31.44
C THR A 608 1.18 35.50 -31.72
N ASN A 609 0.94 36.50 -30.87
CA ASN A 609 1.55 37.81 -30.99
C ASN A 609 3.08 37.76 -30.79
N SER A 610 3.57 36.94 -29.86
CA SER A 610 5.00 36.80 -29.59
C SER A 610 5.77 36.14 -30.73
N LEU A 611 5.12 35.34 -31.57
CA LEU A 611 5.73 34.68 -32.71
C LEU A 611 6.13 35.67 -33.83
N ASN A 612 5.64 36.90 -33.80
CA ASN A 612 6.12 37.96 -34.71
C ASN A 612 7.59 38.33 -34.46
N SER A 613 8.22 37.81 -33.41
CA SER A 613 9.66 37.90 -33.17
C SER A 613 10.53 37.27 -34.27
N GLY A 614 9.98 36.29 -34.99
CA GLY A 614 10.67 35.59 -36.08
C GLY A 614 11.61 34.46 -35.66
N ILE A 615 11.66 34.14 -34.35
CA ILE A 615 12.43 32.96 -33.85
C ILE A 615 11.79 31.64 -34.31
N PHE A 616 10.46 31.61 -34.28
CA PHE A 616 9.67 30.47 -34.75
C PHE A 616 8.73 30.88 -35.87
N GLU A 617 8.26 29.91 -36.62
CA GLU A 617 7.17 30.11 -37.60
C GLU A 617 5.90 30.56 -36.84
N ASN A 618 5.20 31.57 -37.41
CA ASN A 618 3.91 31.99 -36.86
C ASN A 618 2.79 31.03 -37.26
N ALA A 619 2.84 29.82 -36.72
CA ALA A 619 1.93 28.73 -37.03
C ALA A 619 1.61 27.91 -35.76
N SER A 620 0.63 27.01 -35.86
CA SER A 620 0.32 26.09 -34.72
C SER A 620 1.47 25.13 -34.48
N TYR A 621 2.16 24.67 -35.50
CA TYR A 621 3.39 23.92 -35.43
C TYR A 621 4.23 24.21 -36.68
N GLU A 622 5.54 23.94 -36.62
CA GLU A 622 6.47 24.27 -37.71
C GLU A 622 6.27 23.36 -38.93
N THR A 623 6.40 23.95 -40.12
CA THR A 623 6.13 23.26 -41.39
C THR A 623 7.31 22.41 -41.87
N ASN A 624 8.54 22.78 -41.56
CA ASN A 624 9.74 22.06 -41.95
C ASN A 624 9.98 20.80 -41.10
N GLY A 625 10.64 19.81 -41.69
CA GLY A 625 10.94 18.52 -41.05
C GLY A 625 9.70 17.63 -40.89
N ASN A 626 9.87 16.44 -40.34
CA ASN A 626 8.80 15.47 -40.11
C ASN A 626 8.34 15.45 -38.64
N GLU A 627 9.19 15.84 -37.71
CA GLU A 627 8.88 15.89 -36.27
C GLU A 627 7.86 17.00 -35.96
N LEU A 628 7.02 16.75 -35.00
CA LEU A 628 6.07 17.75 -34.48
C LEU A 628 6.81 18.74 -33.58
N VAL A 629 7.00 19.97 -34.06
CA VAL A 629 7.59 21.08 -33.32
C VAL A 629 6.56 22.16 -33.14
N ILE A 630 6.21 22.45 -31.88
CA ILE A 630 5.15 23.40 -31.48
C ILE A 630 5.82 24.61 -30.83
N PRO A 631 5.77 25.81 -31.44
CA PRO A 631 6.20 27.05 -30.80
C PRO A 631 5.32 27.36 -29.59
N LEU A 632 5.91 27.53 -28.42
CA LEU A 632 5.19 27.91 -27.18
C LEU A 632 5.09 29.44 -27.05
N PHE A 633 6.14 30.13 -27.37
CA PHE A 633 6.22 31.59 -27.55
C PHE A 633 7.50 31.95 -28.33
N GLY A 634 7.47 33.07 -29.01
CA GLY A 634 8.63 33.56 -29.76
C GLY A 634 9.45 34.60 -29.02
N ASP A 635 8.92 35.17 -27.93
CA ASP A 635 9.58 36.15 -27.09
C ASP A 635 9.00 36.09 -25.68
N ALA A 636 9.81 35.68 -24.72
CA ALA A 636 9.43 35.53 -23.32
C ALA A 636 8.99 36.85 -22.67
N HIS A 637 9.61 37.99 -23.02
CA HIS A 637 9.22 39.27 -22.51
C HIS A 637 7.91 39.77 -23.10
N TYR A 638 7.69 39.47 -24.38
CA TYR A 638 6.48 39.91 -25.08
C TYR A 638 5.21 39.32 -24.49
N VAL A 639 5.23 38.07 -24.04
CA VAL A 639 4.04 37.45 -23.45
C VAL A 639 3.66 38.12 -22.12
N TYR A 640 4.57 38.85 -21.50
CA TYR A 640 4.33 39.70 -20.32
C TYR A 640 4.08 41.17 -20.65
N GLY A 641 3.91 41.50 -21.94
CA GLY A 641 3.59 42.85 -22.39
C GLY A 641 4.80 43.80 -22.58
N TYR A 642 6.03 43.28 -22.42
CA TYR A 642 7.24 44.08 -22.70
C TYR A 642 7.58 44.04 -24.18
N THR A 643 7.71 45.19 -24.81
CA THR A 643 7.96 45.32 -26.24
C THR A 643 9.23 46.11 -26.53
N GLY A 644 9.82 45.87 -27.72
CA GLY A 644 11.01 46.58 -28.18
C GLY A 644 12.26 46.28 -27.34
N SER A 645 12.92 47.30 -26.86
CA SER A 645 14.15 47.17 -26.06
C SER A 645 13.91 46.98 -24.55
N GLN A 646 12.66 46.92 -24.13
CA GLN A 646 12.33 46.71 -22.71
C GLN A 646 12.43 45.21 -22.40
N ARG A 647 13.49 44.81 -21.69
CA ARG A 647 13.77 43.43 -21.34
C ARG A 647 14.23 43.32 -19.89
N PRO A 648 13.33 43.61 -18.94
CA PRO A 648 13.65 43.45 -17.52
C PRO A 648 13.78 41.96 -17.17
N MET A 649 14.64 41.67 -16.22
CA MET A 649 14.57 40.33 -15.56
C MET A 649 13.24 40.19 -14.83
N LEU A 650 12.59 39.08 -14.97
CA LEU A 650 11.26 38.81 -14.43
C LEU A 650 11.31 37.63 -13.48
N ASN A 651 10.92 37.88 -12.22
CA ASN A 651 10.72 36.86 -11.18
C ASN A 651 11.96 36.00 -10.87
N THR A 652 13.16 36.62 -10.90
CA THR A 652 14.44 35.93 -10.63
C THR A 652 15.12 36.40 -9.31
N GLY A 653 14.56 37.37 -8.58
CA GLY A 653 15.09 37.82 -7.29
C GLY A 653 14.79 39.25 -6.96
N ASN A 654 15.51 39.82 -5.97
CA ASN A 654 15.22 41.13 -5.43
C ASN A 654 15.38 42.28 -6.43
N ALA A 655 16.24 42.16 -7.42
CA ALA A 655 16.46 43.14 -8.47
C ALA A 655 15.54 42.95 -9.70
N SER A 656 14.79 41.87 -9.74
CA SER A 656 13.88 41.56 -10.86
C SER A 656 12.48 42.15 -10.62
N THR A 657 11.72 42.29 -11.69
CA THR A 657 10.30 42.67 -11.63
C THR A 657 9.48 41.45 -11.16
N PRO A 658 8.75 41.55 -10.03
CA PRO A 658 7.87 40.49 -9.59
C PRO A 658 6.72 40.28 -10.59
N LEU A 659 6.40 39.04 -10.90
CA LEU A 659 5.24 38.70 -11.72
C LEU A 659 4.04 38.47 -10.79
N THR A 660 2.96 39.19 -11.01
CA THR A 660 1.66 38.97 -10.32
C THR A 660 0.84 37.90 -11.00
N ASP A 661 0.92 37.84 -12.33
CA ASP A 661 0.23 36.85 -13.15
C ASP A 661 1.26 36.05 -13.98
N ILE A 662 1.21 34.76 -13.85
CA ILE A 662 2.09 33.87 -14.61
C ILE A 662 1.46 33.61 -16.00
N TYR A 663 2.29 33.76 -17.06
CA TYR A 663 1.87 33.36 -18.39
C TYR A 663 1.71 31.85 -18.43
N THR A 664 0.46 31.41 -18.66
CA THR A 664 0.08 29.99 -18.81
C THR A 664 -0.38 29.74 -20.22
N LEU A 665 0.17 28.71 -20.87
CA LEU A 665 -0.23 28.26 -22.17
C LEU A 665 -0.80 26.84 -22.11
N GLU A 666 -2.03 26.67 -22.58
CA GLU A 666 -2.62 25.35 -22.79
C GLU A 666 -2.40 24.92 -24.23
N VAL A 667 -1.81 23.72 -24.43
CA VAL A 667 -1.55 23.10 -25.70
C VAL A 667 -2.36 21.83 -25.82
N ASN A 668 -3.24 21.76 -26.82
CA ASN A 668 -4.05 20.59 -27.12
C ASN A 668 -3.68 20.04 -28.50
N ILE A 669 -3.40 18.74 -28.55
CA ILE A 669 -3.01 18.03 -29.77
C ILE A 669 -3.99 16.88 -29.99
N LYS A 670 -4.68 16.89 -31.13
CA LYS A 670 -5.49 15.77 -31.58
C LYS A 670 -4.76 14.96 -32.64
N LEU A 671 -4.85 13.65 -32.51
CA LEU A 671 -4.20 12.68 -33.36
C LEU A 671 -5.21 11.85 -34.16
N LYS A 672 -4.89 11.51 -35.38
CA LYS A 672 -5.70 10.63 -36.25
C LYS A 672 -5.67 9.20 -35.74
N ASN A 673 -4.50 8.72 -35.31
CA ASN A 673 -4.30 7.39 -34.75
C ASN A 673 -3.84 7.52 -33.29
N ALA A 674 -4.29 6.61 -32.45
CA ALA A 674 -3.91 6.56 -31.06
C ALA A 674 -2.43 6.19 -30.87
N ILE A 675 -1.83 6.70 -29.82
CA ILE A 675 -0.44 6.46 -29.43
C ILE A 675 -0.37 6.23 -27.90
N SER A 676 0.77 5.74 -27.42
CA SER A 676 1.13 5.88 -26.02
C SER A 676 1.60 7.32 -25.75
N ILE A 677 1.32 7.84 -24.56
CA ILE A 677 1.75 9.21 -24.18
C ILE A 677 3.28 9.31 -24.25
N PRO A 678 3.84 10.33 -24.92
CA PRO A 678 5.28 10.52 -25.00
C PRO A 678 5.92 10.77 -23.63
N SER A 679 7.04 10.13 -23.37
CA SER A 679 7.83 10.23 -22.15
C SER A 679 8.65 11.54 -22.09
N VAL A 680 8.87 12.08 -20.89
CA VAL A 680 9.83 13.20 -20.69
C VAL A 680 11.26 12.76 -20.91
N THR A 681 11.55 11.49 -20.77
CA THR A 681 12.91 10.95 -20.87
C THR A 681 13.42 10.96 -22.32
N ASP A 682 12.57 10.65 -23.31
CA ASP A 682 13.00 10.55 -24.71
C ASP A 682 11.98 11.05 -25.76
N GLY A 683 10.78 11.45 -25.32
CA GLY A 683 9.68 11.88 -26.20
C GLY A 683 9.37 13.37 -26.17
N LEU A 684 9.45 14.02 -25.00
CA LEU A 684 9.09 15.43 -24.82
C LEU A 684 10.33 16.29 -24.65
N ASP A 685 10.70 17.01 -25.71
CA ASP A 685 11.84 17.91 -25.74
C ASP A 685 11.36 19.36 -25.68
N PHE A 686 11.30 19.93 -24.47
CA PHE A 686 11.12 21.36 -24.26
C PHE A 686 12.47 22.03 -24.39
N PHE A 687 12.55 23.04 -25.26
CA PHE A 687 13.79 23.76 -25.54
C PHE A 687 13.56 25.25 -25.63
N ILE A 688 14.63 26.03 -25.45
CA ILE A 688 14.62 27.46 -25.72
C ILE A 688 15.46 27.79 -26.96
N ALA A 689 15.20 28.93 -27.54
CA ALA A 689 15.90 29.36 -28.75
C ALA A 689 16.07 30.87 -28.83
N TYR A 690 17.16 31.28 -29.47
CA TYR A 690 17.40 32.68 -29.83
C TYR A 690 17.92 32.77 -31.24
N GLN A 691 17.83 33.97 -31.84
CA GLN A 691 18.29 34.18 -33.19
C GLN A 691 19.77 34.55 -33.16
N GLY A 692 20.63 33.60 -33.52
CA GLY A 692 22.08 33.78 -33.63
C GLY A 692 22.46 34.15 -35.07
N GLY A 693 22.53 35.36 -35.39
CA GLY A 693 23.25 35.96 -36.51
C GLY A 693 22.72 35.75 -37.90
N ALA A 694 22.68 34.63 -38.56
CA ALA A 694 22.50 34.69 -39.98
C ALA A 694 21.31 33.97 -40.60
N GLN A 695 20.87 32.79 -40.19
CA GLN A 695 19.77 32.14 -40.94
C GLN A 695 18.99 31.09 -40.15
N LYS A 696 19.54 30.52 -39.09
CA LYS A 696 18.88 29.55 -38.23
C LYS A 696 18.91 30.03 -36.78
N ARG A 697 17.88 29.73 -36.04
CA ARG A 697 17.88 29.97 -34.60
C ARG A 697 18.84 29.00 -33.91
N THR A 698 19.55 29.46 -32.91
CA THR A 698 20.31 28.59 -32.01
C THR A 698 19.37 28.01 -30.96
N GLU A 699 19.41 26.70 -30.79
CA GLU A 699 18.55 25.95 -29.87
C GLU A 699 19.35 25.43 -28.67
N ILE A 700 18.73 25.44 -27.50
CA ILE A 700 19.28 24.93 -26.25
C ILE A 700 18.32 23.84 -25.73
N HIS A 701 18.81 22.63 -25.73
CA HIS A 701 18.06 21.43 -25.37
C HIS A 701 18.65 20.81 -24.10
N LEU A 702 17.88 19.92 -23.46
CA LEU A 702 18.42 18.98 -22.47
C LEU A 702 19.48 18.08 -23.13
N ASN A 703 20.49 17.65 -22.38
CA ASN A 703 21.63 16.90 -22.91
C ASN A 703 21.22 15.60 -23.64
N GLN A 704 20.15 14.91 -23.20
CA GLN A 704 19.63 13.74 -23.90
C GLN A 704 19.03 14.04 -25.30
N PHE A 705 18.67 15.29 -25.58
CA PHE A 705 18.09 15.74 -26.86
C PHE A 705 19.11 16.54 -27.69
N ASN A 706 20.27 15.99 -27.94
CA ASN A 706 21.43 16.66 -28.55
C ASN A 706 21.36 16.87 -30.08
N SER A 707 20.17 17.08 -30.62
CA SER A 707 19.96 17.33 -32.06
C SER A 707 19.02 18.51 -32.26
N ALA A 708 19.39 19.43 -33.14
CA ALA A 708 18.54 20.55 -33.50
C ALA A 708 17.31 20.10 -34.29
N THR A 709 16.26 20.93 -34.26
CA THR A 709 15.08 20.78 -35.12
C THR A 709 15.44 21.17 -36.56
N ALA A 710 14.52 20.95 -37.52
CA ALA A 710 14.75 21.29 -38.95
C ALA A 710 15.06 22.80 -39.18
N ASN A 711 14.48 23.68 -38.36
CA ASN A 711 14.67 25.14 -38.43
C ASN A 711 15.76 25.65 -37.47
N GLY A 712 16.37 24.79 -36.68
CA GLY A 712 17.35 25.14 -35.68
C GLY A 712 18.77 24.71 -36.00
N GLN A 713 19.69 25.14 -35.17
CA GLN A 713 21.09 24.71 -35.13
C GLN A 713 21.56 24.62 -33.69
N LEU A 714 22.50 23.73 -33.43
CA LEU A 714 23.31 23.71 -32.24
C LEU A 714 24.62 24.48 -32.47
N ALA A 715 25.51 24.47 -31.49
CA ALA A 715 26.89 24.97 -31.68
C ALA A 715 27.64 24.22 -32.79
N ASP A 716 28.73 24.80 -33.25
CA ASP A 716 29.60 24.17 -34.24
C ASP A 716 30.10 22.80 -33.76
N LYS A 717 30.35 21.89 -34.68
CA LYS A 717 30.73 20.52 -34.40
C LYS A 717 31.91 20.39 -33.42
N GLU A 718 32.94 21.22 -33.65
CA GLU A 718 34.13 21.23 -32.81
C GLU A 718 33.84 21.67 -31.37
N VAL A 719 32.93 22.62 -31.19
CA VAL A 719 32.45 23.07 -29.88
C VAL A 719 31.63 21.99 -29.20
N LEU A 720 30.76 21.30 -29.95
CA LEU A 720 29.95 20.19 -29.41
C LEU A 720 30.82 19.02 -28.92
N GLU A 721 31.92 18.71 -29.61
CA GLU A 721 32.85 17.66 -29.14
C GLU A 721 33.52 18.07 -27.80
N VAL A 722 33.84 19.36 -27.60
CA VAL A 722 34.37 19.83 -26.32
C VAL A 722 33.29 19.77 -25.22
N ILE A 723 32.07 20.23 -25.50
CA ILE A 723 30.92 20.15 -24.56
C ILE A 723 30.70 18.71 -24.09
N LYS A 724 30.68 17.75 -25.01
CA LYS A 724 30.56 16.34 -24.68
C LYS A 724 31.71 15.83 -23.81
N ALA A 725 32.95 16.28 -24.10
CA ALA A 725 34.12 15.82 -23.38
C ALA A 725 34.13 16.30 -21.91
N VAL A 726 33.54 17.48 -21.63
CA VAL A 726 33.42 18.02 -20.26
C VAL A 726 32.07 17.71 -19.62
N ASN A 727 31.12 17.24 -20.41
CA ASN A 727 29.75 16.93 -20.02
C ASN A 727 29.01 18.09 -19.29
N ASN A 728 29.22 19.33 -19.71
CA ASN A 728 28.46 20.48 -19.17
C ASN A 728 27.02 20.49 -19.68
N THR A 729 26.12 21.12 -18.92
CA THR A 729 24.73 21.32 -19.31
C THR A 729 24.31 22.79 -19.21
N TRP A 730 23.36 23.19 -20.06
CA TRP A 730 22.67 24.49 -20.07
C TRP A 730 21.19 24.35 -19.82
N ALA A 731 20.72 23.13 -19.50
CA ALA A 731 19.33 22.89 -19.23
C ALA A 731 19.17 21.75 -18.22
N LEU A 732 18.20 21.88 -17.34
CA LEU A 732 17.81 20.87 -16.35
C LEU A 732 16.31 20.59 -16.45
N CYS A 733 15.91 19.32 -16.26
CA CYS A 733 14.52 18.93 -16.13
C CYS A 733 14.30 18.27 -14.76
N VAL A 734 13.66 18.98 -13.84
CA VAL A 734 13.39 18.54 -12.47
C VAL A 734 11.98 17.96 -12.39
N PRO A 735 11.77 16.74 -11.86
CA PRO A 735 10.47 16.05 -11.85
C PRO A 735 9.47 16.57 -10.79
N GLU A 736 9.52 17.87 -10.52
CA GLU A 736 8.60 18.59 -9.64
C GLU A 736 8.63 20.10 -9.90
N LYS A 737 7.89 20.88 -9.12
CA LYS A 737 8.00 22.33 -9.10
C LYS A 737 9.34 22.73 -8.49
N PHE A 738 10.26 23.15 -9.33
CA PHE A 738 11.62 23.51 -8.95
C PHE A 738 11.70 24.92 -8.37
N ALA A 739 12.17 25.05 -7.14
CA ALA A 739 12.51 26.33 -6.55
C ALA A 739 13.86 26.81 -7.13
N TYR A 740 13.84 27.40 -8.32
CA TYR A 740 15.06 27.79 -9.04
C TYR A 740 15.86 28.84 -8.27
N PRO A 741 17.22 28.87 -8.40
CA PRO A 741 18.07 29.84 -7.75
C PRO A 741 17.70 31.28 -8.13
N THR A 742 17.95 32.23 -7.21
CA THR A 742 17.80 33.67 -7.52
C THR A 742 18.95 34.13 -8.41
N GLU A 743 18.72 35.20 -9.14
CA GLU A 743 19.69 35.85 -10.03
C GLU A 743 21.10 35.91 -9.42
N THR A 744 22.09 35.49 -10.22
CA THR A 744 23.51 35.38 -9.83
C THR A 744 23.82 34.39 -8.70
N THR A 745 22.86 33.59 -8.28
CA THR A 745 23.06 32.53 -7.29
C THR A 745 23.37 31.22 -7.99
N VAL A 746 24.63 30.86 -8.06
CA VAL A 746 25.07 29.60 -8.63
C VAL A 746 24.33 28.42 -7.98
N ILE A 747 23.88 27.46 -8.77
CA ILE A 747 23.04 26.33 -8.32
C ILE A 747 23.63 25.54 -7.14
N THR A 748 24.95 25.37 -7.07
CA THR A 748 25.66 24.70 -5.95
C THR A 748 25.54 25.46 -4.63
N ASN A 749 25.28 26.78 -4.68
CA ASN A 749 25.04 27.59 -3.49
C ASN A 749 23.59 27.49 -3.00
N ALA A 750 22.66 27.22 -3.89
CA ALA A 750 21.25 27.04 -3.57
C ALA A 750 20.95 25.60 -3.13
N TYR A 751 21.64 24.62 -3.72
CA TYR A 751 21.44 23.21 -3.52
C TYR A 751 22.73 22.50 -3.15
N SER A 752 22.92 22.21 -1.87
CA SER A 752 24.18 21.67 -1.32
C SER A 752 24.54 20.28 -1.85
N LYS A 753 23.55 19.47 -2.27
CA LYS A 753 23.76 18.14 -2.80
C LYS A 753 23.94 18.10 -4.33
N PHE A 754 23.75 19.21 -5.03
CA PHE A 754 23.83 19.26 -6.49
C PHE A 754 25.22 18.85 -7.01
N ALA A 755 26.29 19.32 -6.35
CA ALA A 755 27.66 19.00 -6.77
C ALA A 755 27.96 17.51 -6.63
N ASP A 756 27.52 16.87 -5.55
CA ASP A 756 27.73 15.43 -5.32
C ASP A 756 26.95 14.60 -6.35
N TRP A 757 25.70 15.02 -6.67
CA TRP A 757 24.90 14.40 -7.72
C TRP A 757 25.54 14.57 -9.10
N ALA A 758 25.99 15.75 -9.48
CA ALA A 758 26.62 15.98 -10.78
C ALA A 758 27.96 15.21 -10.94
N HIS A 759 28.62 14.91 -9.82
CA HIS A 759 29.82 14.06 -9.79
C HIS A 759 29.49 12.56 -9.95
N ASP A 760 28.39 12.11 -9.37
CA ASP A 760 27.86 10.73 -9.45
C ASP A 760 26.34 10.76 -9.48
N GLN A 761 25.76 10.73 -10.70
CA GLN A 761 24.32 10.86 -10.90
C GLN A 761 23.50 9.67 -10.38
N SER A 762 24.14 8.63 -9.85
CA SER A 762 23.49 7.53 -9.13
C SER A 762 23.24 7.84 -7.64
N THR A 763 23.84 8.91 -7.11
CA THR A 763 23.71 9.33 -5.71
C THR A 763 23.00 10.66 -5.59
N ASN A 764 22.44 10.94 -4.40
CA ASN A 764 21.70 12.20 -4.15
C ASN A 764 20.68 12.55 -5.26
N THR A 765 19.99 11.55 -5.78
CA THR A 765 18.99 11.71 -6.86
C THR A 765 17.83 12.61 -6.45
N ASP A 766 17.72 12.92 -5.16
CA ASP A 766 16.76 13.83 -4.52
C ASP A 766 17.36 15.22 -4.20
N TRP A 767 18.48 15.61 -4.79
CA TRP A 767 19.22 16.81 -4.46
C TRP A 767 18.36 18.08 -4.44
N TYR A 768 17.36 18.16 -5.29
CA TYR A 768 16.43 19.30 -5.43
C TYR A 768 15.47 19.44 -4.23
N ASN A 769 15.38 18.44 -3.34
CA ASN A 769 14.63 18.53 -2.09
C ASN A 769 15.42 19.20 -0.96
N THR A 770 16.75 19.38 -1.11
CA THR A 770 17.62 19.96 -0.10
C THR A 770 18.01 21.39 -0.48
N VAL A 771 17.16 22.35 -0.19
CA VAL A 771 17.27 23.74 -0.66
C VAL A 771 17.69 24.73 0.41
N SER A 772 18.52 25.71 0.05
CA SER A 772 18.80 26.92 0.84
C SER A 772 17.70 27.97 0.59
N SER A 773 16.72 28.03 1.47
CA SER A 773 15.46 28.77 1.27
C SER A 773 15.56 30.26 1.00
N ASN A 774 16.69 30.90 1.33
CA ASN A 774 16.96 32.31 1.08
C ASN A 774 17.70 32.60 -0.25
N LYS A 775 18.00 31.53 -1.01
CA LYS A 775 18.76 31.59 -2.28
C LYS A 775 17.95 31.13 -3.48
N VAL A 776 16.69 30.87 -3.27
CA VAL A 776 15.79 30.37 -4.33
C VAL A 776 14.51 31.17 -4.37
N MET A 777 13.90 31.21 -5.54
CA MET A 777 12.54 31.69 -5.70
C MET A 777 11.56 30.62 -5.24
N LYS A 778 10.58 31.01 -4.44
CA LYS A 778 9.52 30.12 -3.94
C LYS A 778 8.23 30.32 -4.74
N TYR A 779 7.45 29.26 -4.85
CA TYR A 779 6.13 29.29 -5.46
C TYR A 779 5.09 29.88 -4.53
#